data_d9dc27723446245202ba9abe0bdcfdf6
#
_entry.id   d9dc27723446245202ba9abe0bdcfdf6
#
_cell.length_a   1.000
_cell.length_b   1.000
_cell.length_c   1.000
_cell.angle_alpha   90.00
_cell.angle_beta   90.00
_cell.angle_gamma   90.00
#
_symmetry.space_group_name_H-M   'P 1'
#
loop_
_entity.id
_entity.type
_entity.pdbx_description
1 polymer ?
#
loop_
_entity_poly.entity_id
_entity_poly.type
_entity_poly.pdbx_seq_one_letter_code
_entity_poly.pdbx_strand_id
1 'polypeptide(L)'
;MNVKISKSLGLVAVLYFTANFNAQSTTTDTISREQKIEEVVMIGYGTQKKSNVTGAISSLKASDIEDIPAGRPEQVLQGRAAGVSVISNSGQPGSAATVRVRGITSFGAGSNDPLWVVDGIVVDNIAWLNQADIEGMEILKDGASAAIYGVSAARGVILITTKKGSKGKLNFSYNGFFGVGSSAKKLDLLDASQYATIMNEANMNDGRGPLFSDPSSYGRGTDWQDVIFNSAQRSSHDFSISGGSDKSTFYTSFGLYEQQGIVMRDISNYKRLNARINSTHKVLDWLTIGQTLAYTHVKAQGINENGEFGGPLSSAINLDPITPLIVTNGIANQAFPSDYNNPFIVRDGSGNPYGISHYVNKEMSNPLAFQQTQLGRNRYSDDFIANVFAEAKFLNHFTFKSSINGKLSYWGNQGFSPKFYLSPSFKNDTFNSLFRETQKRFDWNTENTINYQNKFGDHNLSILLGQGYYEFNIASGQNTTYTNLPVNSWQDASFNFDIAPENRTGNAWDGKETHKTSYFTRVVYDYKNKYLFTGTMRRDGSSKFGRNNHWGNFPAMSLGWNLSNENFWRENNIVNSVKLRGGYGVLGNDAINDFQFASFLVPGSNYSFGNNNIIIGYAPSTLENPDLKWERTSQLNFAVDLKLLKNFDLTVDVYRKKTTDILRQVNIPGYVGVTNNPWRNIGDMQNDGLEVSLGYKKNWEDFSISANGNFGYLKNEVTRLEDDKVFENFASFQSMGAVSRLQVGAPYGSFFGYQNAGIFQTQSEIDAYKNANGGLIQPNAKPGDFKRTDVNGDGKITEDDYVNLGNSVPKYTFGFTLNMNYKNFDFMIFAQGQAGNKIFQGLRRLDIQDANYQTAILDRWTGAGTSNTIARVTRDDPNQNYTRMSDYYLQKGDYLRLKLVQVGYTLPKNISETIGANKVRFYVTGENIVTFTKYTGYDPEIAGGDTFGIDRAYYPQSRTFLFGANVQF
;
A
#
# COMPACT_ATOMS: atom_id res chain seq x y z
N MET A 1 -19.91 16.66 -36.88
CA MET A 1 -20.79 17.64 -36.27
C MET A 1 -20.15 18.07 -34.96
N ASN A 2 -19.39 19.18 -35.03
CA ASN A 2 -18.56 19.68 -33.94
C ASN A 2 -19.43 20.43 -32.91
N VAL A 3 -19.48 19.95 -31.69
CA VAL A 3 -20.00 20.73 -30.58
C VAL A 3 -18.82 21.12 -29.70
N LYS A 4 -18.34 22.36 -29.86
CA LYS A 4 -17.45 23.03 -28.92
C LYS A 4 -18.23 23.30 -27.64
N ILE A 5 -17.86 22.65 -26.55
CA ILE A 5 -18.33 23.07 -25.21
C ILE A 5 -17.35 24.11 -24.69
N SER A 6 -17.86 25.36 -24.69
CA SER A 6 -17.16 26.50 -24.11
C SER A 6 -17.11 26.40 -22.59
N LYS A 7 -15.96 26.77 -22.04
CA LYS A 7 -15.79 27.01 -20.60
C LYS A 7 -16.65 28.23 -20.21
N SER A 8 -17.76 27.99 -19.54
CA SER A 8 -18.50 29.04 -18.84
C SER A 8 -18.72 28.59 -17.39
N LEU A 9 -18.23 29.40 -16.46
CA LEU A 9 -18.55 29.32 -15.04
C LEU A 9 -20.10 29.33 -14.90
N GLY A 10 -20.65 28.21 -14.48
CA GLY A 10 -22.06 28.11 -14.11
C GLY A 10 -22.28 28.61 -12.70
N LEU A 11 -22.87 29.75 -12.58
CA LEU A 11 -23.45 30.31 -11.37
C LEU A 11 -24.48 29.31 -10.83
N VAL A 12 -24.33 28.87 -9.58
CA VAL A 12 -25.32 28.04 -8.89
C VAL A 12 -26.51 28.94 -8.56
N ALA A 13 -27.59 28.73 -9.27
CA ALA A 13 -28.88 29.32 -8.93
C ALA A 13 -29.48 28.59 -7.73
N VAL A 14 -29.48 29.21 -6.58
CA VAL A 14 -30.21 28.77 -5.38
C VAL A 14 -31.68 29.03 -5.61
N LEU A 15 -32.47 28.00 -5.80
CA LEU A 15 -33.92 28.01 -5.80
C LEU A 15 -34.41 28.24 -4.35
N TYR A 16 -34.95 29.41 -4.10
CA TYR A 16 -35.69 29.73 -2.87
C TYR A 16 -37.04 29.03 -2.87
N PHE A 17 -37.21 28.03 -2.00
CA PHE A 17 -38.53 27.62 -1.55
C PHE A 17 -38.75 28.14 -0.13
N THR A 18 -39.57 29.20 0.01
CA THR A 18 -40.03 29.68 1.31
C THR A 18 -41.28 28.89 1.72
N ALA A 19 -41.14 28.00 2.67
CA ALA A 19 -42.24 27.44 3.43
C ALA A 19 -42.17 27.93 4.87
N ASN A 20 -43.11 28.84 5.21
CA ASN A 20 -43.28 29.31 6.57
C ASN A 20 -43.86 28.23 7.46
N PHE A 21 -43.13 27.72 8.43
CA PHE A 21 -43.65 26.97 9.57
C PHE A 21 -43.37 27.70 10.86
N ASN A 22 -44.44 28.19 11.52
CA ASN A 22 -44.39 28.68 12.88
C ASN A 22 -44.21 27.50 13.86
N ALA A 23 -43.08 27.47 14.58
CA ALA A 23 -42.89 26.56 15.71
C ALA A 23 -42.87 27.35 17.00
N GLN A 24 -43.82 27.08 17.87
CA GLN A 24 -43.86 27.59 19.26
C GLN A 24 -42.73 26.93 20.08
N SER A 25 -41.88 27.75 20.67
CA SER A 25 -40.86 27.32 21.62
C SER A 25 -41.45 27.17 23.02
N THR A 26 -41.43 26.00 23.57
CA THR A 26 -41.54 25.77 25.02
C THR A 26 -40.14 25.50 25.56
N THR A 27 -39.62 26.45 26.31
CA THR A 27 -38.44 26.30 27.14
C THR A 27 -38.76 25.43 28.34
N THR A 28 -38.15 24.25 28.39
CA THR A 28 -38.04 23.47 29.63
C THR A 28 -36.57 23.27 29.93
N ASP A 29 -36.13 23.98 31.00
CA ASP A 29 -34.84 23.77 31.62
C ASP A 29 -34.77 22.35 32.20
N THR A 30 -33.99 21.49 31.63
CA THR A 30 -33.65 20.20 32.18
C THR A 30 -32.14 20.16 32.36
N ILE A 31 -31.73 20.23 33.62
CA ILE A 31 -30.39 19.87 34.10
C ILE A 31 -30.09 18.47 33.59
N SER A 32 -29.31 18.36 32.49
CA SER A 32 -28.86 17.08 31.98
C SER A 32 -27.78 16.52 32.91
N ARG A 33 -28.09 15.52 33.66
CA ARG A 33 -27.08 14.57 34.18
C ARG A 33 -26.34 14.03 32.99
N GLU A 34 -25.03 14.28 32.90
CA GLU A 34 -24.14 13.60 31.96
C GLU A 34 -24.29 12.08 32.12
N GLN A 35 -25.16 11.48 31.33
CA GLN A 35 -25.09 10.03 31.12
C GLN A 35 -23.80 9.79 30.38
N LYS A 36 -22.79 9.22 31.01
CA LYS A 36 -21.62 8.63 30.37
C LYS A 36 -22.13 7.68 29.29
N ILE A 37 -22.12 8.11 28.04
CA ILE A 37 -22.37 7.23 26.90
C ILE A 37 -21.20 6.24 26.87
N GLU A 38 -21.46 4.99 27.27
CA GLU A 38 -20.46 3.93 27.22
C GLU A 38 -20.09 3.68 25.75
N GLU A 39 -18.81 3.74 25.45
CA GLU A 39 -18.29 3.49 24.12
C GLU A 39 -18.57 2.03 23.71
N VAL A 40 -19.23 1.86 22.55
CA VAL A 40 -19.57 0.57 21.97
C VAL A 40 -18.69 0.35 20.76
N VAL A 41 -18.09 -0.83 20.64
CA VAL A 41 -17.24 -1.22 19.51
C VAL A 41 -17.85 -2.40 18.76
N MET A 42 -17.61 -2.45 17.45
CA MET A 42 -18.03 -3.58 16.63
C MET A 42 -17.05 -4.75 16.82
N ILE A 43 -17.57 -5.94 17.08
CA ILE A 43 -16.77 -7.17 17.30
C ILE A 43 -17.18 -8.28 16.31
N GLY A 44 -17.29 -7.93 15.04
CA GLY A 44 -17.80 -8.84 14.01
C GLY A 44 -19.33 -8.83 13.93
N TYR A 45 -19.96 -9.96 14.14
CA TYR A 45 -21.44 -10.10 14.05
C TYR A 45 -22.15 -9.56 15.29
N GLY A 46 -21.84 -8.34 15.70
CA GLY A 46 -22.47 -7.67 16.83
C GLY A 46 -21.61 -6.58 17.44
N THR A 47 -22.17 -5.89 18.41
CA THR A 47 -21.52 -4.80 19.13
C THR A 47 -21.33 -5.17 20.60
N GLN A 48 -20.27 -4.66 21.21
CA GLN A 48 -19.99 -4.86 22.63
C GLN A 48 -19.50 -3.55 23.26
N LYS A 49 -19.79 -3.36 24.56
CA LYS A 49 -19.21 -2.26 25.31
C LYS A 49 -17.69 -2.41 25.33
N LYS A 50 -16.96 -1.34 25.07
CA LYS A 50 -15.48 -1.35 25.05
C LYS A 50 -14.89 -1.88 26.36
N SER A 51 -15.52 -1.58 27.49
CA SER A 51 -15.14 -2.10 28.81
C SER A 51 -15.15 -3.64 28.88
N ASN A 52 -16.02 -4.30 28.10
CA ASN A 52 -16.22 -5.74 28.13
C ASN A 52 -15.45 -6.50 27.03
N VAL A 53 -14.81 -5.80 26.12
CA VAL A 53 -14.00 -6.42 25.06
C VAL A 53 -12.76 -7.08 25.65
N THR A 54 -12.52 -8.35 25.34
CA THR A 54 -11.38 -9.14 25.83
C THR A 54 -10.25 -9.27 24.81
N GLY A 55 -10.52 -9.04 23.52
CA GLY A 55 -9.54 -9.07 22.43
C GLY A 55 -8.75 -7.77 22.25
N ALA A 56 -7.67 -7.82 21.50
CA ALA A 56 -6.87 -6.64 21.12
C ALA A 56 -7.52 -5.93 19.92
N ILE A 57 -8.27 -4.86 20.19
CA ILE A 57 -8.99 -4.07 19.18
C ILE A 57 -8.54 -2.62 19.26
N SER A 58 -8.25 -2.02 18.09
CA SER A 58 -8.07 -0.57 17.95
C SER A 58 -9.22 0.00 17.16
N SER A 59 -9.79 1.13 17.60
CA SER A 59 -10.94 1.78 16.95
C SER A 59 -10.57 3.18 16.52
N LEU A 60 -10.98 3.55 15.30
CA LEU A 60 -10.95 4.90 14.74
C LEU A 60 -12.39 5.31 14.42
N LYS A 61 -12.81 6.47 14.90
CA LYS A 61 -14.16 7.00 14.67
C LYS A 61 -14.19 7.95 13.47
N ALA A 62 -15.38 8.27 12.99
CA ALA A 62 -15.58 9.27 11.94
C ALA A 62 -14.84 10.58 12.25
N SER A 63 -14.92 11.06 13.51
CA SER A 63 -14.21 12.27 13.93
C SER A 63 -12.69 12.22 13.81
N ASP A 64 -12.10 11.03 13.80
CA ASP A 64 -10.65 10.82 13.64
C ASP A 64 -10.25 10.72 12.15
N ILE A 65 -11.24 10.56 11.26
CA ILE A 65 -11.09 10.21 9.84
C ILE A 65 -11.51 11.36 8.92
N GLU A 66 -12.63 12.03 9.19
CA GLU A 66 -13.31 12.97 8.28
C GLU A 66 -12.45 14.13 7.83
N ASP A 67 -11.61 14.65 8.72
CA ASP A 67 -10.77 15.81 8.48
C ASP A 67 -9.43 15.48 7.79
N ILE A 68 -9.19 14.21 7.43
CA ILE A 68 -7.97 13.78 6.76
C ILE A 68 -8.21 13.74 5.25
N PRO A 69 -7.53 14.54 4.46
CA PRO A 69 -7.72 14.54 3.01
C PRO A 69 -6.95 13.39 2.34
N ALA A 70 -7.33 12.14 2.58
CA ALA A 70 -6.68 10.98 1.98
C ALA A 70 -7.28 10.62 0.62
N GLY A 71 -6.45 10.25 -0.33
CA GLY A 71 -6.89 9.77 -1.65
C GLY A 71 -7.49 8.36 -1.58
N ARG A 72 -7.05 7.57 -0.61
CA ARG A 72 -7.50 6.19 -0.39
C ARG A 72 -7.79 5.93 1.09
N PRO A 73 -8.86 5.19 1.41
CA PRO A 73 -9.31 4.99 2.80
C PRO A 73 -8.28 4.32 3.71
N GLU A 74 -7.46 3.39 3.21
CA GLU A 74 -6.44 2.72 4.00
C GLU A 74 -5.35 3.67 4.54
N GLN A 75 -5.13 4.80 3.90
CA GLN A 75 -4.13 5.79 4.31
C GLN A 75 -4.48 6.48 5.64
N VAL A 76 -5.77 6.51 6.01
CA VAL A 76 -6.19 7.13 7.27
C VAL A 76 -5.74 6.34 8.51
N LEU A 77 -5.42 5.05 8.34
CA LEU A 77 -4.93 4.18 9.41
C LEU A 77 -3.46 4.46 9.77
N GLN A 78 -2.73 5.14 8.90
CA GLN A 78 -1.30 5.34 9.01
C GLN A 78 -0.93 6.04 10.33
N GLY A 79 -0.06 5.40 11.15
CA GLY A 79 0.42 5.94 12.41
C GLY A 79 -0.64 6.16 13.50
N ARG A 80 -1.86 5.62 13.36
CA ARG A 80 -2.98 5.87 14.28
C ARG A 80 -3.35 4.69 15.17
N ALA A 81 -2.82 3.51 14.89
CA ALA A 81 -3.05 2.31 15.70
C ALA A 81 -1.73 1.60 15.99
N ALA A 82 -1.45 1.31 17.26
CA ALA A 82 -0.28 0.54 17.65
C ALA A 82 -0.34 -0.87 17.06
N GLY A 83 0.78 -1.38 16.55
CA GLY A 83 0.87 -2.69 15.89
C GLY A 83 0.30 -2.75 14.48
N VAL A 84 -0.14 -1.61 13.93
CA VAL A 84 -0.58 -1.47 12.53
C VAL A 84 0.42 -0.60 11.78
N SER A 85 1.12 -1.19 10.85
CA SER A 85 2.02 -0.49 9.94
C SER A 85 1.29 -0.25 8.62
N VAL A 86 1.18 1.02 8.25
CA VAL A 86 0.65 1.43 6.94
C VAL A 86 1.74 2.23 6.25
N ILE A 87 2.13 1.78 5.08
CA ILE A 87 3.25 2.34 4.33
C ILE A 87 2.75 2.76 2.95
N SER A 88 2.84 4.04 2.68
CA SER A 88 2.54 4.61 1.36
C SER A 88 3.82 4.57 0.53
N ASN A 89 4.13 3.43 -0.09
CA ASN A 89 5.36 3.23 -0.85
C ASN A 89 5.50 4.21 -2.01
N SER A 90 4.38 4.63 -2.58
CA SER A 90 4.29 5.49 -3.75
C SER A 90 3.42 6.71 -3.49
N GLY A 91 3.88 7.87 -3.94
CA GLY A 91 3.11 9.11 -4.02
C GLY A 91 2.28 9.25 -5.30
N GLN A 92 2.28 8.24 -6.18
CA GLN A 92 1.53 8.25 -7.43
C GLN A 92 0.02 8.34 -7.16
N PRO A 93 -0.72 9.16 -7.92
CA PRO A 93 -2.16 9.31 -7.75
C PRO A 93 -2.91 7.97 -7.74
N GLY A 94 -3.72 7.75 -6.68
CA GLY A 94 -4.52 6.53 -6.54
C GLY A 94 -3.74 5.27 -6.13
N SER A 95 -2.44 5.36 -5.80
CA SER A 95 -1.64 4.22 -5.33
C SER A 95 -2.13 3.68 -4.00
N ALA A 96 -2.13 2.35 -3.87
CA ALA A 96 -2.48 1.67 -2.63
C ALA A 96 -1.38 1.81 -1.57
N ALA A 97 -1.78 1.92 -0.30
CA ALA A 97 -0.85 1.73 0.80
C ALA A 97 -0.76 0.25 1.19
N THR A 98 0.43 -0.18 1.59
CA THR A 98 0.64 -1.50 2.17
C THR A 98 0.23 -1.48 3.64
N VAL A 99 -0.69 -2.33 4.05
CA VAL A 99 -1.16 -2.44 5.43
C VAL A 99 -0.69 -3.75 6.05
N ARG A 100 -0.11 -3.69 7.23
CA ARG A 100 0.35 -4.86 7.99
C ARG A 100 -0.11 -4.79 9.44
N VAL A 101 -0.71 -5.86 9.94
CA VAL A 101 -1.13 -5.98 11.34
C VAL A 101 -0.20 -6.95 12.04
N ARG A 102 0.58 -6.44 13.01
CA ARG A 102 1.55 -7.24 13.79
C ARG A 102 2.58 -7.95 12.90
N GLY A 103 3.11 -7.22 11.91
CA GLY A 103 4.18 -7.67 11.05
C GLY A 103 3.75 -8.54 9.87
N ILE A 104 4.75 -9.13 9.21
CA ILE A 104 4.58 -10.05 8.08
C ILE A 104 4.19 -11.41 8.64
N THR A 105 3.13 -12.00 8.10
CA THR A 105 2.58 -13.26 8.59
C THR A 105 3.12 -14.46 7.83
N SER A 106 3.33 -14.32 6.53
CA SER A 106 3.77 -15.39 5.64
C SER A 106 4.75 -14.87 4.60
N PHE A 107 5.72 -15.71 4.23
CA PHE A 107 6.59 -15.50 3.07
C PHE A 107 6.19 -16.40 1.88
N GLY A 108 5.03 -17.02 1.98
CA GLY A 108 4.40 -17.79 0.90
C GLY A 108 3.68 -16.94 -0.12
N ALA A 109 2.81 -17.57 -0.90
CA ALA A 109 1.99 -16.86 -1.87
C ALA A 109 0.96 -15.96 -1.22
N GLY A 110 0.56 -14.96 -1.98
CA GLY A 110 -0.50 -14.03 -1.63
C GLY A 110 -0.04 -12.83 -0.81
N SER A 111 -0.92 -11.85 -0.74
CA SER A 111 -0.68 -10.62 0.01
C SER A 111 -0.61 -10.87 1.53
N ASN A 112 0.20 -10.10 2.23
CA ASN A 112 0.17 -10.03 3.69
C ASN A 112 -0.79 -8.94 4.21
N ASP A 113 -1.64 -8.36 3.35
CA ASP A 113 -2.63 -7.37 3.73
C ASP A 113 -3.74 -7.98 4.61
N PRO A 114 -4.31 -7.20 5.54
CA PRO A 114 -5.39 -7.67 6.39
C PRO A 114 -6.65 -7.99 5.59
N LEU A 115 -7.55 -8.74 6.19
CA LEU A 115 -8.88 -8.96 5.66
C LEU A 115 -9.71 -7.69 5.83
N TRP A 116 -10.27 -7.18 4.74
CA TRP A 116 -11.17 -6.04 4.77
C TRP A 116 -12.62 -6.52 4.84
N VAL A 117 -13.39 -5.94 5.76
CA VAL A 117 -14.81 -6.23 5.92
C VAL A 117 -15.57 -4.90 6.00
N VAL A 118 -16.38 -4.61 5.00
CA VAL A 118 -17.16 -3.36 4.91
C VAL A 118 -18.64 -3.68 5.09
N ASP A 119 -19.25 -3.22 6.16
CA ASP A 119 -20.67 -3.52 6.55
C ASP A 119 -21.01 -5.02 6.52
N GLY A 120 -20.03 -5.89 6.82
CA GLY A 120 -20.16 -7.34 6.79
C GLY A 120 -19.78 -7.99 5.44
N ILE A 121 -19.47 -7.22 4.41
CA ILE A 121 -18.99 -7.73 3.12
C ILE A 121 -17.48 -7.95 3.19
N VAL A 122 -17.04 -9.16 2.95
CA VAL A 122 -15.60 -9.47 2.79
C VAL A 122 -15.15 -9.01 1.40
N VAL A 123 -14.13 -8.16 1.37
CA VAL A 123 -13.57 -7.60 0.13
C VAL A 123 -12.05 -7.72 0.11
N ASP A 124 -11.47 -7.79 -1.09
CA ASP A 124 -10.03 -7.86 -1.32
C ASP A 124 -9.32 -6.51 -1.14
N ASN A 125 -10.02 -5.40 -1.43
CA ASN A 125 -9.52 -4.04 -1.25
C ASN A 125 -10.67 -3.06 -1.04
N ILE A 126 -10.34 -1.85 -0.58
CA ILE A 126 -11.30 -0.78 -0.28
C ILE A 126 -11.13 0.46 -1.17
N ALA A 127 -10.49 0.32 -2.33
CA ALA A 127 -10.26 1.44 -3.26
C ALA A 127 -11.55 2.12 -3.75
N TRP A 128 -12.62 1.34 -3.83
CA TRP A 128 -13.95 1.76 -4.23
C TRP A 128 -14.69 2.58 -3.17
N LEU A 129 -14.29 2.49 -1.89
CA LEU A 129 -14.97 3.15 -0.78
C LEU A 129 -14.58 4.64 -0.71
N ASN A 130 -15.56 5.51 -0.52
CA ASN A 130 -15.30 6.90 -0.21
C ASN A 130 -15.02 7.05 1.29
N GLN A 131 -13.92 7.71 1.64
CA GLN A 131 -13.58 8.00 3.03
C GLN A 131 -14.68 8.79 3.76
N ALA A 132 -15.35 9.72 3.08
CA ALA A 132 -16.43 10.53 3.65
C ALA A 132 -17.64 9.69 4.11
N ASP A 133 -17.80 8.47 3.59
CA ASP A 133 -18.86 7.54 3.95
C ASP A 133 -18.54 6.67 5.17
N ILE A 134 -17.34 6.75 5.73
CA ILE A 134 -16.90 5.90 6.84
C ILE A 134 -17.39 6.48 8.17
N GLU A 135 -18.09 5.67 8.96
CA GLU A 135 -18.50 5.95 10.34
C GLU A 135 -17.41 5.55 11.34
N GLY A 136 -16.72 4.44 11.08
CA GLY A 136 -15.65 3.95 11.93
C GLY A 136 -14.90 2.77 11.33
N MET A 137 -13.71 2.55 11.87
CA MET A 137 -12.85 1.41 11.54
C MET A 137 -12.40 0.73 12.83
N GLU A 138 -12.62 -0.58 12.93
CA GLU A 138 -12.12 -1.40 14.03
C GLU A 138 -11.09 -2.40 13.49
N ILE A 139 -9.93 -2.42 14.14
CA ILE A 139 -8.82 -3.28 13.74
C ILE A 139 -8.69 -4.41 14.76
N LEU A 140 -9.02 -5.62 14.33
CA LEU A 140 -8.91 -6.85 15.15
C LEU A 140 -7.48 -7.39 14.97
N LYS A 141 -6.66 -7.24 16.02
CA LYS A 141 -5.21 -7.48 15.93
C LYS A 141 -4.79 -8.87 16.44
N ASP A 142 -5.62 -9.53 17.25
CA ASP A 142 -5.29 -10.82 17.84
C ASP A 142 -6.18 -11.97 17.33
N GLY A 143 -5.70 -13.19 17.55
CA GLY A 143 -6.40 -14.38 17.12
C GLY A 143 -7.76 -14.56 17.80
N ALA A 144 -7.95 -14.06 19.01
CA ALA A 144 -9.20 -14.19 19.73
C ALA A 144 -10.31 -13.29 19.16
N SER A 145 -9.99 -12.05 18.79
CA SER A 145 -10.92 -11.12 18.18
C SER A 145 -11.19 -11.44 16.70
N ALA A 146 -10.17 -11.89 15.97
CA ALA A 146 -10.25 -12.12 14.53
C ALA A 146 -10.83 -13.49 14.15
N ALA A 147 -10.84 -14.48 15.05
CA ALA A 147 -11.24 -15.87 14.75
C ALA A 147 -12.64 -16.01 14.16
N ILE A 148 -13.56 -15.11 14.48
CA ILE A 148 -14.92 -15.15 13.94
C ILE A 148 -14.96 -14.99 12.41
N TYR A 149 -13.91 -14.37 11.82
CA TYR A 149 -13.74 -14.21 10.37
C TYR A 149 -12.92 -15.33 9.72
N GLY A 150 -12.35 -16.24 10.51
CA GLY A 150 -11.76 -17.50 10.10
C GLY A 150 -10.56 -17.36 9.18
N VAL A 151 -10.70 -17.97 8.01
CA VAL A 151 -9.68 -17.99 6.97
C VAL A 151 -9.36 -16.58 6.49
N SER A 152 -8.08 -16.30 6.28
CA SER A 152 -7.52 -14.99 5.92
C SER A 152 -7.47 -13.97 7.06
N ALA A 153 -8.10 -14.24 8.22
CA ALA A 153 -8.00 -13.39 9.40
C ALA A 153 -6.63 -13.47 10.11
N ALA A 154 -5.78 -14.43 9.75
CA ALA A 154 -4.42 -14.59 10.28
C ALA A 154 -3.54 -13.35 10.11
N ARG A 155 -3.84 -12.52 9.12
CA ARG A 155 -3.16 -11.27 8.79
C ARG A 155 -3.76 -10.04 9.50
N GLY A 156 -4.76 -10.26 10.39
CA GLY A 156 -5.59 -9.24 11.02
C GLY A 156 -6.86 -8.96 10.21
N VAL A 157 -7.84 -8.33 10.85
CA VAL A 157 -9.11 -7.94 10.19
C VAL A 157 -9.36 -6.47 10.44
N ILE A 158 -9.76 -5.75 9.41
CA ILE A 158 -10.18 -4.36 9.51
C ILE A 158 -11.67 -4.31 9.16
N LEU A 159 -12.46 -3.99 10.17
CA LEU A 159 -13.90 -3.81 10.03
C LEU A 159 -14.18 -2.35 9.73
N ILE A 160 -14.91 -2.08 8.69
CA ILE A 160 -15.34 -0.74 8.32
C ILE A 160 -16.86 -0.67 8.41
N THR A 161 -17.33 0.23 9.24
CA THR A 161 -18.73 0.60 9.30
C THR A 161 -18.94 1.88 8.51
N THR A 162 -19.93 1.88 7.65
CA THR A 162 -20.26 3.07 6.88
C THR A 162 -21.44 3.82 7.49
N LYS A 163 -21.52 5.12 7.18
CA LYS A 163 -22.59 6.01 7.65
C LYS A 163 -23.97 5.49 7.27
N LYS A 164 -24.90 5.57 8.21
CA LYS A 164 -26.29 5.15 8.06
C LYS A 164 -27.22 6.33 8.32
N GLY A 165 -28.44 6.23 7.86
CA GLY A 165 -29.48 7.18 8.20
C GLY A 165 -29.80 7.14 9.69
N SER A 166 -30.15 8.28 10.24
CA SER A 166 -30.63 8.44 11.60
C SER A 166 -32.03 9.00 11.62
N LYS A 167 -32.75 8.75 12.73
CA LYS A 167 -34.05 9.41 12.94
C LYS A 167 -33.88 10.93 13.04
N GLY A 168 -34.80 11.67 12.47
CA GLY A 168 -34.83 13.12 12.59
C GLY A 168 -35.04 13.83 11.25
N LYS A 169 -34.85 15.13 11.27
CA LYS A 169 -34.93 15.97 10.10
C LYS A 169 -33.88 15.60 9.06
N LEU A 170 -34.14 15.98 7.81
CA LEU A 170 -33.15 15.87 6.76
C LEU A 170 -31.90 16.68 7.12
N ASN A 171 -30.75 16.04 6.97
CA ASN A 171 -29.44 16.65 7.16
C ASN A 171 -28.69 16.58 5.83
N PHE A 172 -28.39 17.73 5.25
CA PHE A 172 -27.54 17.85 4.06
C PHE A 172 -26.13 18.21 4.51
N SER A 173 -25.15 17.50 3.99
CA SER A 173 -23.76 17.80 4.27
C SER A 173 -22.95 17.93 2.99
N TYR A 174 -22.10 18.91 2.96
CA TYR A 174 -21.07 19.07 1.94
C TYR A 174 -19.71 19.13 2.62
N ASN A 175 -18.77 18.34 2.11
CA ASN A 175 -17.36 18.39 2.48
C ASN A 175 -16.54 18.53 1.19
N GLY A 176 -15.71 19.55 1.09
CA GLY A 176 -14.89 19.73 -0.09
C GLY A 176 -13.58 20.41 0.20
N PHE A 177 -12.58 20.09 -0.62
CA PHE A 177 -11.29 20.76 -0.60
C PHE A 177 -10.68 20.91 -1.98
N PHE A 178 -9.80 21.89 -2.10
CA PHE A 178 -8.90 22.07 -3.23
C PHE A 178 -7.47 22.27 -2.70
N GLY A 179 -6.49 21.75 -3.40
CA GLY A 179 -5.10 21.93 -3.02
C GLY A 179 -4.11 21.75 -4.14
N VAL A 180 -2.87 22.15 -3.82
CA VAL A 180 -1.73 22.07 -4.73
C VAL A 180 -0.58 21.36 -4.04
N GLY A 181 -0.06 20.33 -4.70
CA GLY A 181 1.09 19.56 -4.28
C GLY A 181 2.32 19.83 -5.14
N SER A 182 3.48 19.64 -4.56
CA SER A 182 4.78 19.67 -5.24
C SER A 182 5.71 18.62 -4.65
N SER A 183 6.83 18.32 -5.32
CA SER A 183 7.83 17.40 -4.75
C SER A 183 8.35 17.92 -3.42
N ALA A 184 8.38 17.04 -2.40
CA ALA A 184 8.93 17.39 -1.10
C ALA A 184 10.47 17.43 -1.11
N LYS A 185 11.11 16.63 -1.99
CA LYS A 185 12.56 16.50 -2.12
C LYS A 185 12.93 16.16 -3.56
N LYS A 186 14.07 16.65 -4.04
CA LYS A 186 14.78 16.22 -5.23
C LYS A 186 16.11 15.59 -4.82
N LEU A 187 16.69 14.80 -5.69
CA LEU A 187 18.03 14.24 -5.49
C LEU A 187 19.10 15.26 -5.93
N ASP A 188 20.20 15.27 -5.23
CA ASP A 188 21.35 16.03 -5.64
C ASP A 188 22.14 15.20 -6.68
N LEU A 189 21.98 15.50 -7.97
CA LEU A 189 22.64 14.83 -9.08
C LEU A 189 23.78 15.68 -9.63
N LEU A 190 24.76 15.04 -10.30
CA LEU A 190 25.83 15.74 -10.98
C LEU A 190 25.26 16.61 -12.09
N ASP A 191 25.76 17.84 -12.20
CA ASP A 191 25.62 18.69 -13.38
C ASP A 191 26.52 18.22 -14.55
N ALA A 192 26.37 18.83 -15.73
CA ALA A 192 27.08 18.37 -16.92
C ALA A 192 28.62 18.50 -16.82
N SER A 193 29.11 19.54 -16.19
CA SER A 193 30.56 19.72 -15.95
C SER A 193 31.10 18.69 -14.95
N GLN A 194 30.40 18.46 -13.87
CA GLN A 194 30.74 17.45 -12.86
C GLN A 194 30.67 16.04 -13.43
N TYR A 195 29.59 15.73 -14.20
CA TYR A 195 29.42 14.46 -14.89
C TYR A 195 30.60 14.18 -15.84
N ALA A 196 30.94 15.12 -16.71
CA ALA A 196 32.05 14.98 -17.65
C ALA A 196 33.38 14.73 -16.92
N THR A 197 33.61 15.42 -15.79
CA THR A 197 34.80 15.24 -14.94
C THR A 197 34.87 13.83 -14.36
N ILE A 198 33.76 13.33 -13.79
CA ILE A 198 33.68 11.98 -13.20
C ILE A 198 33.87 10.89 -14.26
N MET A 199 33.25 11.05 -15.45
CA MET A 199 33.36 10.08 -16.52
C MET A 199 34.81 10.04 -17.09
N ASN A 200 35.47 11.20 -17.20
CA ASN A 200 36.88 11.26 -17.57
C ASN A 200 37.76 10.50 -16.56
N GLU A 201 37.54 10.74 -15.27
CA GLU A 201 38.30 10.06 -14.22
C GLU A 201 38.04 8.54 -14.22
N ALA A 202 36.80 8.12 -14.37
CA ALA A 202 36.45 6.71 -14.46
C ALA A 202 37.18 6.03 -15.64
N ASN A 203 37.23 6.70 -16.79
CA ASN A 203 37.89 6.19 -17.98
C ASN A 203 39.42 6.15 -17.81
N MET A 204 40.01 7.20 -17.20
CA MET A 204 41.44 7.25 -16.89
C MET A 204 41.86 6.19 -15.88
N ASN A 205 41.04 5.91 -14.87
CA ASN A 205 41.28 4.87 -13.88
C ASN A 205 41.33 3.45 -14.47
N ASP A 206 40.68 3.27 -15.63
CA ASP A 206 40.73 2.02 -16.41
C ASP A 206 41.85 2.02 -17.46
N GLY A 207 42.74 3.06 -17.45
CA GLY A 207 43.89 3.17 -18.36
C GLY A 207 43.55 3.67 -19.77
N ARG A 208 42.40 4.34 -19.93
CA ARG A 208 41.97 4.95 -21.19
C ARG A 208 42.16 6.45 -21.18
N GLY A 209 42.04 7.11 -22.33
CA GLY A 209 42.05 8.57 -22.45
C GLY A 209 40.78 9.22 -21.93
N PRO A 210 40.73 10.54 -21.69
CA PRO A 210 39.52 11.25 -21.31
C PRO A 210 38.46 11.18 -22.39
N LEU A 211 37.22 11.09 -22.03
CA LEU A 211 36.06 11.10 -22.94
C LEU A 211 35.69 12.52 -23.40
N PHE A 212 35.89 13.49 -22.53
CA PHE A 212 35.50 14.88 -22.71
C PHE A 212 36.76 15.76 -22.64
N SER A 213 37.03 16.50 -23.70
CA SER A 213 38.24 17.33 -23.83
C SER A 213 38.26 18.50 -22.83
N ASP A 214 37.09 19.11 -22.62
CA ASP A 214 36.91 20.24 -21.70
C ASP A 214 35.59 20.07 -20.89
N PRO A 215 35.61 19.41 -19.74
CA PRO A 215 34.44 19.25 -18.90
C PRO A 215 33.77 20.56 -18.48
N SER A 216 34.55 21.65 -18.33
CA SER A 216 34.03 22.94 -17.85
C SER A 216 33.11 23.61 -18.88
N SER A 217 33.31 23.31 -20.19
CA SER A 217 32.54 23.89 -21.28
C SER A 217 31.06 23.50 -21.30
N TYR A 218 30.68 22.39 -20.60
CA TYR A 218 29.28 21.92 -20.57
C TYR A 218 28.40 22.66 -19.56
N GLY A 219 28.98 23.39 -18.60
CA GLY A 219 28.24 24.14 -17.61
C GLY A 219 27.32 23.24 -16.77
N ARG A 220 26.08 23.72 -16.47
CA ARG A 220 25.11 22.94 -15.69
C ARG A 220 24.41 21.86 -16.50
N GLY A 221 24.19 22.10 -17.82
CA GLY A 221 23.42 21.18 -18.65
C GLY A 221 21.94 21.06 -18.27
N THR A 222 21.34 19.91 -18.56
CA THR A 222 19.93 19.64 -18.35
C THR A 222 19.67 19.01 -16.98
N ASP A 223 18.87 19.67 -16.14
CA ASP A 223 18.32 19.07 -14.91
C ASP A 223 17.06 18.28 -15.29
N TRP A 224 17.21 16.98 -15.46
CA TRP A 224 16.12 16.10 -15.83
C TRP A 224 15.02 15.99 -14.76
N GLN A 225 15.33 16.26 -13.50
CA GLN A 225 14.33 16.31 -12.44
C GLN A 225 13.43 17.55 -12.58
N ASP A 226 13.98 18.72 -12.94
CA ASP A 226 13.18 19.91 -13.23
C ASP A 226 12.24 19.70 -14.42
N VAL A 227 12.63 18.86 -15.36
CA VAL A 227 11.82 18.51 -16.54
C VAL A 227 10.58 17.70 -16.16
N ILE A 228 10.69 16.74 -15.24
CA ILE A 228 9.61 15.80 -14.91
C ILE A 228 8.74 16.24 -13.75
N PHE A 229 9.27 17.04 -12.79
CA PHE A 229 8.51 17.46 -11.62
C PHE A 229 7.63 18.67 -11.90
N ASN A 230 6.35 18.55 -11.56
CA ASN A 230 5.34 19.58 -11.76
C ASN A 230 4.59 19.87 -10.47
N SER A 231 3.96 21.06 -10.40
CA SER A 231 2.89 21.29 -9.43
C SER A 231 1.63 20.54 -9.86
N ALA A 232 0.97 19.91 -8.91
CA ALA A 232 -0.18 19.03 -9.13
C ALA A 232 -1.40 19.46 -8.31
N GLN A 233 -2.56 19.51 -8.94
CA GLN A 233 -3.82 19.84 -8.30
C GLN A 233 -4.48 18.60 -7.71
N ARG A 234 -5.19 18.79 -6.58
CA ARG A 234 -6.02 17.78 -5.94
C ARG A 234 -7.30 18.41 -5.41
N SER A 235 -8.45 17.77 -5.67
CA SER A 235 -9.75 18.24 -5.18
C SER A 235 -10.65 17.08 -4.78
N SER A 236 -11.53 17.32 -3.81
CA SER A 236 -12.62 16.43 -3.42
C SER A 236 -13.89 17.25 -3.21
N HIS A 237 -15.01 16.66 -3.60
CA HIS A 237 -16.35 17.21 -3.39
C HIS A 237 -17.28 16.07 -2.98
N ASP A 238 -17.69 16.06 -1.71
CA ASP A 238 -18.54 15.03 -1.13
C ASP A 238 -19.85 15.65 -0.65
N PHE A 239 -20.96 15.12 -1.15
CA PHE A 239 -22.32 15.51 -0.77
C PHE A 239 -22.99 14.32 -0.10
N SER A 240 -23.74 14.58 0.97
CA SER A 240 -24.56 13.54 1.57
C SER A 240 -25.87 14.09 2.09
N ILE A 241 -26.87 13.20 2.10
CA ILE A 241 -28.21 13.47 2.64
C ILE A 241 -28.55 12.29 3.54
N SER A 242 -28.98 12.59 4.75
CA SER A 242 -29.44 11.57 5.69
C SER A 242 -30.70 12.03 6.42
N GLY A 243 -31.49 11.07 6.85
CA GLY A 243 -32.72 11.36 7.61
C GLY A 243 -33.54 10.12 7.85
N GLY A 244 -34.71 10.31 8.45
CA GLY A 244 -35.63 9.22 8.61
C GLY A 244 -36.65 9.39 9.74
N SER A 245 -37.54 8.42 9.82
CA SER A 245 -38.55 8.26 10.87
C SER A 245 -38.23 7.08 11.80
N ASP A 246 -39.17 6.76 12.71
CA ASP A 246 -39.09 5.57 13.55
C ASP A 246 -39.13 4.26 12.75
N LYS A 247 -39.68 4.29 11.53
CA LYS A 247 -39.84 3.11 10.70
C LYS A 247 -38.81 2.99 9.58
N SER A 248 -38.26 4.10 9.12
CA SER A 248 -37.34 4.07 7.97
C SER A 248 -36.27 5.13 8.13
N THR A 249 -35.03 4.75 7.91
CA THR A 249 -33.89 5.66 7.86
C THR A 249 -33.13 5.48 6.56
N PHE A 250 -32.53 6.55 6.06
CA PHE A 250 -31.73 6.49 4.84
C PHE A 250 -30.51 7.41 4.90
N TYR A 251 -29.49 7.04 4.17
CA TYR A 251 -28.29 7.81 3.89
C TYR A 251 -27.95 7.69 2.40
N THR A 252 -27.72 8.79 1.74
CA THR A 252 -27.29 8.82 0.33
C THR A 252 -26.12 9.77 0.22
N SER A 253 -25.08 9.37 -0.52
CA SER A 253 -23.91 10.19 -0.77
C SER A 253 -23.50 10.16 -2.24
N PHE A 254 -22.81 11.22 -2.64
CA PHE A 254 -22.16 11.37 -3.93
C PHE A 254 -20.80 12.04 -3.71
N GLY A 255 -19.73 11.47 -4.26
CA GLY A 255 -18.37 11.96 -4.11
C GLY A 255 -17.65 12.04 -5.44
N LEU A 256 -16.86 13.10 -5.62
CA LEU A 256 -15.95 13.29 -6.74
C LEU A 256 -14.57 13.61 -6.19
N TYR A 257 -13.57 12.84 -6.59
CA TYR A 257 -12.18 13.04 -6.21
C TYR A 257 -11.29 13.08 -7.45
N GLU A 258 -10.46 14.09 -7.56
CA GLU A 258 -9.48 14.23 -8.64
C GLU A 258 -8.09 14.54 -8.07
N GLN A 259 -7.06 13.89 -8.61
CA GLN A 259 -5.67 14.12 -8.25
C GLN A 259 -4.79 14.04 -9.49
N GLN A 260 -3.99 15.08 -9.71
CA GLN A 260 -2.89 15.08 -10.67
C GLN A 260 -1.61 14.61 -9.99
N GLY A 261 -0.70 14.04 -10.76
CA GLY A 261 0.62 13.63 -10.28
C GLY A 261 1.64 14.78 -10.32
N ILE A 262 2.59 14.75 -9.38
CA ILE A 262 3.71 15.68 -9.34
C ILE A 262 4.84 15.30 -10.31
N VAL A 263 4.81 14.08 -10.87
CA VAL A 263 5.75 13.61 -11.91
C VAL A 263 4.96 13.39 -13.17
N MET A 264 5.34 14.07 -14.26
CA MET A 264 4.72 13.95 -15.61
C MET A 264 3.18 14.01 -15.56
N ARG A 265 2.68 15.14 -15.11
CA ARG A 265 1.26 15.39 -14.79
C ARG A 265 0.26 14.91 -15.87
N ASP A 266 0.62 15.01 -17.15
CA ASP A 266 -0.28 14.69 -18.27
C ASP A 266 -0.54 13.19 -18.40
N ILE A 267 0.36 12.35 -17.88
CA ILE A 267 0.26 10.88 -17.87
C ILE A 267 0.24 10.29 -16.44
N SER A 268 0.04 11.14 -15.43
CA SER A 268 -0.08 10.74 -14.03
C SER A 268 -1.28 11.43 -13.41
N ASN A 269 -2.42 10.74 -13.36
CA ASN A 269 -3.67 11.30 -12.86
C ASN A 269 -4.62 10.19 -12.35
N TYR A 270 -5.53 10.60 -11.46
CA TYR A 270 -6.53 9.73 -10.87
C TYR A 270 -7.83 10.49 -10.67
N LYS A 271 -8.95 9.90 -11.10
CA LYS A 271 -10.31 10.40 -10.90
C LYS A 271 -11.18 9.28 -10.35
N ARG A 272 -11.99 9.61 -9.33
CA ARG A 272 -12.94 8.68 -8.74
C ARG A 272 -14.28 9.37 -8.53
N LEU A 273 -15.35 8.72 -8.97
CA LEU A 273 -16.73 9.09 -8.72
C LEU A 273 -17.35 8.00 -7.87
N ASN A 274 -18.02 8.37 -6.78
CA ASN A 274 -18.74 7.47 -5.90
C ASN A 274 -20.21 7.88 -5.80
N ALA A 275 -21.09 6.90 -5.74
CA ALA A 275 -22.48 7.08 -5.35
C ALA A 275 -22.89 5.96 -4.40
N ARG A 276 -23.60 6.28 -3.34
CA ARG A 276 -24.00 5.31 -2.31
C ARG A 276 -25.41 5.60 -1.83
N ILE A 277 -26.17 4.54 -1.59
CA ILE A 277 -27.49 4.57 -0.97
C ILE A 277 -27.51 3.48 0.11
N ASN A 278 -27.88 3.87 1.31
CA ASN A 278 -28.13 2.96 2.43
C ASN A 278 -29.49 3.25 2.99
N SER A 279 -30.31 2.22 3.24
CA SER A 279 -31.58 2.39 3.91
C SER A 279 -31.92 1.19 4.81
N THR A 280 -32.67 1.47 5.87
CA THR A 280 -33.13 0.47 6.83
C THR A 280 -34.61 0.72 7.12
N HIS A 281 -35.42 -0.33 7.06
CA HIS A 281 -36.88 -0.28 7.19
C HIS A 281 -37.37 -1.28 8.25
N LYS A 282 -37.99 -0.79 9.31
CA LYS A 282 -38.69 -1.60 10.28
C LYS A 282 -40.08 -1.92 9.73
N VAL A 283 -40.18 -3.03 9.00
CA VAL A 283 -41.40 -3.45 8.26
C VAL A 283 -42.47 -3.91 9.26
N LEU A 284 -42.03 -4.67 10.27
CA LEU A 284 -42.81 -5.10 11.41
C LEU A 284 -42.02 -4.84 12.69
N ASP A 285 -42.68 -4.86 13.86
CA ASP A 285 -41.96 -4.62 15.11
C ASP A 285 -40.85 -5.63 15.39
N TRP A 286 -40.96 -6.81 14.82
CA TRP A 286 -40.01 -7.89 14.93
C TRP A 286 -39.15 -8.08 13.68
N LEU A 287 -39.44 -7.39 12.53
CA LEU A 287 -38.74 -7.58 11.25
C LEU A 287 -38.17 -6.26 10.75
N THR A 288 -36.88 -6.21 10.57
CA THR A 288 -36.15 -5.11 9.95
C THR A 288 -35.49 -5.59 8.65
N ILE A 289 -35.62 -4.84 7.58
CA ILE A 289 -34.94 -5.08 6.30
C ILE A 289 -34.02 -3.90 6.03
N GLY A 290 -32.84 -4.14 5.53
CA GLY A 290 -31.92 -3.08 5.12
C GLY A 290 -31.20 -3.42 3.84
N GLN A 291 -30.76 -2.37 3.18
CA GLN A 291 -29.96 -2.46 1.95
C GLN A 291 -28.87 -1.40 1.91
N THR A 292 -27.78 -1.76 1.25
CA THR A 292 -26.70 -0.85 0.85
C THR A 292 -26.39 -1.11 -0.61
N LEU A 293 -26.37 -0.06 -1.41
CA LEU A 293 -25.93 -0.08 -2.80
C LEU A 293 -24.83 0.96 -2.96
N ALA A 294 -23.73 0.62 -3.57
CA ALA A 294 -22.67 1.56 -3.90
C ALA A 294 -22.16 1.33 -5.32
N TYR A 295 -21.85 2.40 -5.99
CA TYR A 295 -21.22 2.43 -7.30
C TYR A 295 -19.98 3.30 -7.25
N THR A 296 -18.90 2.84 -7.85
CA THR A 296 -17.67 3.59 -7.97
C THR A 296 -17.10 3.45 -9.37
N HIS A 297 -16.84 4.60 -10.00
CA HIS A 297 -16.10 4.68 -11.26
C HIS A 297 -14.72 5.29 -10.99
N VAL A 298 -13.68 4.62 -11.49
CA VAL A 298 -12.30 5.11 -11.43
C VAL A 298 -11.74 5.22 -12.85
N LYS A 299 -11.06 6.34 -13.12
CA LYS A 299 -10.22 6.50 -14.30
C LYS A 299 -8.85 6.97 -13.85
N ALA A 300 -7.80 6.27 -14.25
CA ALA A 300 -6.44 6.56 -13.82
C ALA A 300 -5.43 6.34 -14.94
N GLN A 301 -4.37 7.11 -14.89
CA GLN A 301 -3.15 6.85 -15.63
C GLN A 301 -1.98 7.03 -14.67
N GLY A 302 -0.98 6.15 -14.72
CA GLY A 302 0.21 6.22 -13.91
C GLY A 302 1.46 6.00 -14.73
N ILE A 303 2.59 6.40 -14.17
CA ILE A 303 3.91 6.14 -14.75
C ILE A 303 4.48 4.82 -14.20
N ASN A 304 5.42 4.24 -14.94
CA ASN A 304 6.23 3.15 -14.41
C ASN A 304 7.17 3.69 -13.32
N GLU A 305 7.11 3.12 -12.14
CA GLU A 305 7.90 3.51 -10.97
C GLU A 305 8.58 2.30 -10.35
N ASN A 306 9.64 2.53 -9.60
CA ASN A 306 10.43 1.47 -8.95
C ASN A 306 10.83 0.34 -9.91
N GLY A 307 10.89 0.66 -11.19
CA GLY A 307 11.28 -0.26 -12.25
C GLY A 307 12.79 -0.30 -12.41
N GLU A 308 13.34 -1.49 -12.56
CA GLU A 308 14.76 -1.70 -12.78
C GLU A 308 15.18 -1.18 -14.17
N PHE A 309 14.25 -1.27 -15.14
CA PHE A 309 14.46 -0.93 -16.52
C PHE A 309 13.40 0.07 -16.99
N GLY A 310 13.85 1.27 -17.34
CA GLY A 310 13.00 2.30 -17.88
C GLY A 310 12.06 2.99 -16.89
N GLY A 311 11.45 4.06 -17.36
CA GLY A 311 10.52 4.88 -16.60
C GLY A 311 11.05 6.31 -16.38
N PRO A 312 10.14 7.29 -16.25
CA PRO A 312 10.52 8.69 -16.20
C PRO A 312 11.45 9.07 -15.03
N LEU A 313 11.21 8.49 -13.85
CA LEU A 313 12.07 8.72 -12.67
C LEU A 313 13.45 8.12 -12.86
N SER A 314 13.54 6.88 -13.33
CA SER A 314 14.82 6.23 -13.62
C SER A 314 15.59 6.99 -14.71
N SER A 315 14.91 7.44 -15.77
CA SER A 315 15.52 8.27 -16.82
C SER A 315 16.04 9.59 -16.24
N ALA A 316 15.25 10.29 -15.43
CA ALA A 316 15.66 11.56 -14.84
C ALA A 316 16.87 11.46 -13.88
N ILE A 317 17.07 10.29 -13.26
CA ILE A 317 18.22 10.05 -12.37
C ILE A 317 19.47 9.67 -13.15
N ASN A 318 19.30 8.87 -14.21
CA ASN A 318 20.40 8.18 -14.87
C ASN A 318 20.87 8.80 -16.19
N LEU A 319 20.03 9.62 -16.87
CA LEU A 319 20.44 10.30 -18.09
C LEU A 319 21.58 11.28 -17.80
N ASP A 320 22.48 11.36 -18.75
CA ASP A 320 23.55 12.36 -18.73
C ASP A 320 22.95 13.78 -18.83
N PRO A 321 23.46 14.72 -18.04
CA PRO A 321 23.00 16.11 -18.08
C PRO A 321 23.59 16.91 -19.26
N ILE A 322 24.46 16.31 -20.07
CA ILE A 322 25.04 16.92 -21.28
C ILE A 322 24.00 16.95 -22.41
N THR A 323 23.16 15.94 -22.49
CA THR A 323 22.10 15.84 -23.50
C THR A 323 21.08 16.97 -23.32
N PRO A 324 20.82 17.80 -24.35
CA PRO A 324 19.82 18.86 -24.24
C PRO A 324 18.41 18.31 -24.23
N LEU A 325 17.48 19.04 -23.59
CA LEU A 325 16.07 18.68 -23.58
C LEU A 325 15.47 18.64 -24.99
N ILE A 326 15.75 19.69 -25.79
CA ILE A 326 15.28 19.86 -27.16
C ILE A 326 16.47 20.26 -28.02
N VAL A 327 16.54 19.74 -29.21
CA VAL A 327 17.59 20.09 -30.19
C VAL A 327 16.99 21.02 -31.21
N THR A 328 17.49 22.24 -31.25
CA THR A 328 17.09 23.22 -32.27
C THR A 328 17.70 22.91 -33.62
N ASN A 329 16.96 23.21 -34.69
CA ASN A 329 17.28 22.86 -36.07
C ASN A 329 18.71 23.28 -36.50
N GLY A 330 19.41 22.34 -37.14
CA GLY A 330 20.73 22.52 -37.77
C GLY A 330 21.88 21.82 -37.01
N ILE A 331 21.94 21.86 -35.67
CA ILE A 331 23.00 21.22 -34.88
C ILE A 331 22.76 19.70 -34.78
N ALA A 332 21.52 19.28 -34.56
CA ALA A 332 21.12 17.88 -34.46
C ALA A 332 21.44 17.08 -35.71
N ASN A 333 21.11 17.64 -36.88
CA ASN A 333 21.32 16.97 -38.17
C ASN A 333 22.80 16.83 -38.59
N GLN A 334 23.70 17.58 -37.96
CA GLN A 334 25.14 17.53 -38.26
C GLN A 334 25.88 16.50 -37.38
N ALA A 335 25.51 16.36 -36.10
CA ALA A 335 26.21 15.48 -35.18
C ALA A 335 25.78 14.00 -35.32
N PHE A 336 24.45 13.75 -35.46
CA PHE A 336 23.85 12.41 -35.49
C PHE A 336 22.69 12.35 -36.49
N PRO A 337 22.97 12.49 -37.80
CA PRO A 337 21.92 12.64 -38.82
C PRO A 337 21.01 11.40 -38.92
N SER A 338 21.50 10.20 -38.62
CA SER A 338 20.68 8.97 -38.66
C SER A 338 19.55 8.98 -37.65
N ASP A 339 19.77 9.57 -36.50
CA ASP A 339 18.79 9.59 -35.40
C ASP A 339 17.75 10.69 -35.60
N TYR A 340 18.21 11.90 -35.89
CA TYR A 340 17.35 13.07 -35.98
C TYR A 340 16.58 13.19 -37.31
N ASN A 341 16.96 12.44 -38.35
CA ASN A 341 16.23 12.31 -39.62
C ASN A 341 15.25 11.14 -39.64
N ASN A 342 15.13 10.37 -38.51
CA ASN A 342 14.16 9.27 -38.43
C ASN A 342 12.74 9.83 -38.60
N PRO A 343 11.88 9.24 -39.45
CA PRO A 343 10.53 9.74 -39.70
C PRO A 343 9.61 9.66 -38.48
N PHE A 344 9.94 8.81 -37.49
CA PHE A 344 9.16 8.62 -36.27
C PHE A 344 9.78 9.29 -35.05
N ILE A 345 10.79 10.15 -35.23
CA ILE A 345 11.37 10.90 -34.11
C ILE A 345 10.31 11.77 -33.46
N VAL A 346 10.28 11.72 -32.12
CA VAL A 346 9.31 12.49 -31.36
C VAL A 346 9.77 13.96 -31.30
N ARG A 347 8.80 14.87 -31.55
CA ARG A 347 9.04 16.30 -31.63
C ARG A 347 8.15 17.07 -30.65
N ASP A 348 8.62 18.23 -30.25
CA ASP A 348 7.83 19.18 -29.44
C ASP A 348 6.71 19.85 -30.26
N GLY A 349 5.91 20.68 -29.60
CA GLY A 349 4.83 21.43 -30.26
C GLY A 349 5.29 22.46 -31.31
N SER A 350 6.59 22.78 -31.37
CA SER A 350 7.22 23.67 -32.34
C SER A 350 7.89 22.91 -33.49
N GLY A 351 7.84 21.56 -33.47
CA GLY A 351 8.42 20.69 -34.46
C GLY A 351 9.91 20.38 -34.27
N ASN A 352 10.50 20.77 -33.13
CA ASN A 352 11.89 20.44 -32.81
C ASN A 352 11.99 19.05 -32.20
N PRO A 353 13.01 18.23 -32.53
CA PRO A 353 13.21 16.93 -31.97
C PRO A 353 13.66 17.04 -30.49
N TYR A 354 13.21 16.12 -29.65
CA TYR A 354 13.77 15.95 -28.33
C TYR A 354 15.20 15.39 -28.38
N GLY A 355 16.03 15.81 -27.44
CA GLY A 355 17.42 15.34 -27.36
C GLY A 355 17.51 13.85 -27.08
N ILE A 356 18.45 13.18 -27.77
CA ILE A 356 18.75 11.76 -27.62
C ILE A 356 20.12 11.63 -26.96
N SER A 357 20.24 10.90 -25.87
CA SER A 357 21.51 10.61 -25.24
C SER A 357 22.32 9.62 -26.08
N HIS A 358 23.60 9.94 -26.34
CA HIS A 358 24.56 9.05 -26.96
C HIS A 358 25.52 8.38 -25.96
N TYR A 359 25.46 8.79 -24.71
CA TYR A 359 26.22 8.23 -23.58
C TYR A 359 25.42 7.21 -22.82
N VAL A 360 24.20 7.58 -22.42
CA VAL A 360 23.27 6.74 -21.69
C VAL A 360 22.24 6.16 -22.68
N ASN A 361 22.41 4.92 -23.01
CA ASN A 361 21.62 4.21 -24.03
C ASN A 361 20.63 3.20 -23.41
N LYS A 362 20.27 2.16 -24.13
CA LYS A 362 19.23 1.16 -23.83
C LYS A 362 17.85 1.82 -23.83
N GLU A 363 17.00 1.50 -22.86
CA GLU A 363 15.66 2.05 -22.72
C GLU A 363 15.60 3.41 -22.01
N MET A 364 16.75 3.98 -21.64
CA MET A 364 16.79 5.33 -21.11
C MET A 364 16.54 6.35 -22.22
N SER A 365 15.57 7.22 -22.03
CA SER A 365 15.15 8.19 -23.05
C SER A 365 14.77 9.52 -22.42
N ASN A 366 14.76 10.56 -23.23
CA ASN A 366 14.23 11.85 -22.84
C ASN A 366 12.80 11.69 -22.28
N PRO A 367 12.57 12.04 -21.00
CA PRO A 367 11.28 11.77 -20.37
C PRO A 367 10.09 12.45 -21.03
N LEU A 368 10.24 13.68 -21.57
CA LEU A 368 9.14 14.35 -22.25
C LEU A 368 8.83 13.71 -23.60
N ALA A 369 9.85 13.25 -24.33
CA ALA A 369 9.62 12.49 -25.54
C ALA A 369 8.87 11.18 -25.24
N PHE A 370 9.25 10.48 -24.19
CA PHE A 370 8.53 9.30 -23.72
C PHE A 370 7.08 9.62 -23.37
N GLN A 371 6.82 10.72 -22.65
CA GLN A 371 5.47 11.17 -22.30
C GLN A 371 4.55 11.25 -23.53
N GLN A 372 5.03 11.76 -24.65
CA GLN A 372 4.22 11.88 -25.88
C GLN A 372 3.74 10.51 -26.39
N THR A 373 4.53 9.47 -26.18
CA THR A 373 4.17 8.09 -26.58
C THR A 373 3.13 7.43 -25.68
N GLN A 374 2.88 8.00 -24.48
CA GLN A 374 1.96 7.45 -23.47
C GLN A 374 0.61 8.18 -23.40
N LEU A 375 0.45 9.27 -24.15
CA LEU A 375 -0.80 10.04 -24.14
C LEU A 375 -1.99 9.20 -24.62
N GLY A 376 -3.17 9.45 -24.06
CA GLY A 376 -4.42 8.76 -24.41
C GLY A 376 -4.60 7.37 -23.78
N ARG A 377 -3.59 6.85 -23.06
CA ARG A 377 -3.72 5.61 -22.30
C ARG A 377 -4.45 5.88 -20.99
N ASN A 378 -5.27 4.94 -20.56
CA ASN A 378 -5.88 4.99 -19.25
C ASN A 378 -6.28 3.60 -18.78
N ARG A 379 -6.37 3.46 -17.46
CA ARG A 379 -6.98 2.35 -16.76
C ARG A 379 -8.30 2.81 -16.17
N TYR A 380 -9.32 1.95 -16.22
CA TYR A 380 -10.63 2.23 -15.63
C TYR A 380 -11.10 1.07 -14.77
N SER A 381 -11.97 1.36 -13.82
CA SER A 381 -12.76 0.36 -13.11
C SER A 381 -14.15 0.88 -12.77
N ASP A 382 -15.11 -0.02 -12.77
CA ASP A 382 -16.48 0.18 -12.35
C ASP A 382 -16.82 -0.89 -11.32
N ASP A 383 -17.06 -0.50 -10.08
CA ASP A 383 -17.38 -1.39 -8.97
C ASP A 383 -18.83 -1.17 -8.52
N PHE A 384 -19.63 -2.22 -8.50
CA PHE A 384 -20.99 -2.25 -7.97
C PHE A 384 -21.02 -3.14 -6.73
N ILE A 385 -21.41 -2.60 -5.61
CA ILE A 385 -21.48 -3.30 -4.33
C ILE A 385 -22.91 -3.29 -3.85
N ALA A 386 -23.42 -4.46 -3.47
CA ALA A 386 -24.76 -4.61 -2.94
C ALA A 386 -24.75 -5.46 -1.67
N ASN A 387 -25.47 -5.00 -0.66
CA ASN A 387 -25.79 -5.76 0.55
C ASN A 387 -27.29 -5.64 0.79
N VAL A 388 -27.94 -6.77 1.04
CA VAL A 388 -29.33 -6.81 1.49
C VAL A 388 -29.41 -7.73 2.69
N PHE A 389 -30.08 -7.31 3.74
CA PHE A 389 -30.28 -8.13 4.93
C PHE A 389 -31.70 -8.06 5.47
N ALA A 390 -32.10 -9.14 6.12
CA ALA A 390 -33.30 -9.23 6.94
C ALA A 390 -32.92 -9.64 8.37
N GLU A 391 -33.39 -8.91 9.35
CA GLU A 391 -33.19 -9.17 10.77
C GLU A 391 -34.53 -9.36 11.46
N ALA A 392 -34.72 -10.53 12.09
CA ALA A 392 -35.91 -10.90 12.83
C ALA A 392 -35.61 -11.08 14.31
N LYS A 393 -36.38 -10.40 15.19
CA LYS A 393 -36.29 -10.51 16.64
C LYS A 393 -37.48 -11.29 17.17
N PHE A 394 -37.24 -12.34 17.94
CA PHE A 394 -38.29 -13.21 18.45
C PHE A 394 -37.96 -13.77 19.85
N LEU A 395 -38.97 -14.19 20.58
CA LEU A 395 -38.85 -14.72 21.93
C LEU A 395 -38.04 -13.82 22.88
N ASN A 396 -38.01 -12.50 22.65
CA ASN A 396 -37.33 -11.45 23.40
C ASN A 396 -35.81 -11.59 23.53
N HIS A 397 -35.23 -12.74 23.19
CA HIS A 397 -33.80 -13.05 23.39
C HIS A 397 -33.09 -13.48 22.12
N PHE A 398 -33.81 -13.78 21.06
CA PHE A 398 -33.23 -14.26 19.81
C PHE A 398 -33.27 -13.19 18.72
N THR A 399 -32.18 -13.09 18.00
CA THR A 399 -32.09 -12.29 16.78
C THR A 399 -31.56 -13.17 15.68
N PHE A 400 -32.34 -13.39 14.64
CA PHE A 400 -31.94 -14.05 13.42
C PHE A 400 -31.61 -12.99 12.38
N LYS A 401 -30.49 -13.08 11.72
CA LYS A 401 -30.11 -12.21 10.61
C LYS A 401 -29.63 -13.04 9.42
N SER A 402 -30.19 -12.77 8.27
CA SER A 402 -29.77 -13.31 6.98
C SER A 402 -29.34 -12.16 6.08
N SER A 403 -28.22 -12.31 5.39
CA SER A 403 -27.70 -11.31 4.45
C SER A 403 -27.19 -11.96 3.17
N ILE A 404 -27.36 -11.24 2.08
CA ILE A 404 -26.78 -11.54 0.77
C ILE A 404 -25.93 -10.35 0.36
N ASN A 405 -24.71 -10.60 -0.02
CA ASN A 405 -23.72 -9.60 -0.38
C ASN A 405 -23.15 -9.92 -1.76
N GLY A 406 -22.89 -8.90 -2.55
CA GLY A 406 -22.27 -9.06 -3.86
C GLY A 406 -21.40 -7.87 -4.23
N LYS A 407 -20.29 -8.14 -4.91
CA LYS A 407 -19.41 -7.17 -5.55
C LYS A 407 -19.23 -7.57 -7.00
N LEU A 408 -19.67 -6.72 -7.92
CA LEU A 408 -19.45 -6.86 -9.36
C LEU A 408 -18.47 -5.78 -9.80
N SER A 409 -17.35 -6.18 -10.34
CA SER A 409 -16.30 -5.29 -10.82
C SER A 409 -16.06 -5.48 -12.31
N TYR A 410 -15.98 -4.38 -13.05
CA TYR A 410 -15.43 -4.33 -14.40
C TYR A 410 -14.20 -3.44 -14.38
N TRP A 411 -13.10 -3.88 -14.96
CA TRP A 411 -11.91 -3.04 -15.09
C TRP A 411 -11.14 -3.38 -16.35
N GLY A 412 -10.26 -2.50 -16.74
CA GLY A 412 -9.42 -2.73 -17.91
C GLY A 412 -8.47 -1.59 -18.21
N ASN A 413 -7.72 -1.80 -19.26
CA ASN A 413 -6.80 -0.83 -19.81
C ASN A 413 -7.20 -0.54 -21.26
N GLN A 414 -7.02 0.71 -21.67
CA GLN A 414 -7.18 1.07 -23.08
C GLN A 414 -6.22 2.17 -23.47
N GLY A 415 -5.85 2.21 -24.72
CA GLY A 415 -4.98 3.26 -25.19
C GLY A 415 -4.45 3.00 -26.60
N PHE A 416 -3.60 3.93 -27.02
CA PHE A 416 -2.95 3.93 -28.31
C PHE A 416 -1.43 3.92 -28.12
N SER A 417 -0.71 3.13 -28.91
CA SER A 417 0.74 3.14 -29.01
C SER A 417 1.11 3.64 -30.40
N PRO A 418 1.68 4.85 -30.53
CA PRO A 418 2.13 5.37 -31.81
C PRO A 418 3.38 4.64 -32.32
N LYS A 419 3.71 4.81 -33.58
CA LYS A 419 5.09 4.62 -34.02
C LYS A 419 5.92 5.76 -33.49
N PHE A 420 7.08 5.45 -32.93
CA PHE A 420 7.99 6.44 -32.36
C PHE A 420 9.44 6.01 -32.45
N TYR A 421 10.33 6.99 -32.39
CA TYR A 421 11.77 6.80 -32.26
C TYR A 421 12.29 7.72 -31.16
N LEU A 422 12.75 7.14 -30.06
CA LEU A 422 13.32 7.84 -28.90
C LEU A 422 14.85 7.67 -28.84
N SER A 423 15.35 6.53 -29.31
CA SER A 423 16.78 6.22 -29.50
C SER A 423 16.92 4.98 -30.38
N PRO A 424 18.14 4.64 -30.83
CA PRO A 424 18.39 3.40 -31.56
C PRO A 424 17.91 2.14 -30.82
N SER A 425 18.04 2.15 -29.49
CA SER A 425 17.67 1.02 -28.60
C SER A 425 16.23 1.07 -28.09
N PHE A 426 15.57 2.22 -28.24
CA PHE A 426 14.21 2.42 -27.73
C PHE A 426 13.30 3.10 -28.77
N LYS A 427 12.67 2.28 -29.56
CA LYS A 427 11.78 2.69 -30.65
C LYS A 427 10.64 1.70 -30.86
N ASN A 428 9.60 2.16 -31.53
CA ASN A 428 8.52 1.37 -32.08
C ASN A 428 8.24 1.91 -33.49
N ASP A 429 9.02 1.48 -34.46
CA ASP A 429 8.94 1.94 -35.85
C ASP A 429 8.19 0.95 -36.77
N THR A 430 7.78 -0.21 -36.23
CA THR A 430 7.14 -1.28 -36.99
C THR A 430 5.65 -1.03 -37.21
N PHE A 431 4.88 -0.90 -36.16
CA PHE A 431 3.44 -0.68 -36.23
C PHE A 431 2.94 0.17 -35.04
N ASN A 432 1.88 0.92 -35.27
CA ASN A 432 1.09 1.51 -34.19
C ASN A 432 0.03 0.51 -33.75
N SER A 433 -0.51 0.70 -32.55
CA SER A 433 -1.57 -0.17 -32.05
C SER A 433 -2.60 0.58 -31.20
N LEU A 434 -3.86 0.20 -31.38
CA LEU A 434 -4.98 0.59 -30.53
C LEU A 434 -5.45 -0.64 -29.76
N PHE A 435 -5.48 -0.58 -28.44
CA PHE A 435 -5.86 -1.71 -27.60
C PHE A 435 -6.96 -1.34 -26.60
N ARG A 436 -7.76 -2.35 -26.28
CA ARG A 436 -8.75 -2.32 -25.21
C ARG A 436 -8.80 -3.67 -24.54
N GLU A 437 -8.70 -3.65 -23.21
CA GLU A 437 -8.89 -4.80 -22.33
C GLU A 437 -10.09 -4.55 -21.43
N THR A 438 -10.90 -5.55 -21.23
CA THR A 438 -12.00 -5.53 -20.26
C THR A 438 -11.99 -6.84 -19.49
N GLN A 439 -11.98 -6.73 -18.17
CA GLN A 439 -12.10 -7.84 -17.24
C GLN A 439 -13.34 -7.64 -16.39
N LYS A 440 -13.95 -8.75 -15.97
CA LYS A 440 -15.11 -8.81 -15.11
C LYS A 440 -14.83 -9.76 -13.96
N ARG A 441 -15.28 -9.44 -12.77
CA ARG A 441 -15.31 -10.35 -11.62
C ARG A 441 -16.56 -10.13 -10.81
N PHE A 442 -17.20 -11.21 -10.41
CA PHE A 442 -18.30 -11.22 -9.47
C PHE A 442 -17.93 -12.07 -8.28
N ASP A 443 -18.03 -11.49 -7.09
CA ASP A 443 -17.89 -12.17 -5.82
C ASP A 443 -19.19 -12.02 -5.05
N TRP A 444 -19.69 -13.09 -4.45
CA TRP A 444 -20.90 -13.01 -3.62
C TRP A 444 -20.83 -13.95 -2.44
N ASN A 445 -21.58 -13.62 -1.40
CA ASN A 445 -21.74 -14.48 -0.25
C ASN A 445 -23.13 -14.32 0.38
N THR A 446 -23.54 -15.36 1.09
CA THR A 446 -24.69 -15.32 2.00
C THR A 446 -24.24 -15.74 3.39
N GLU A 447 -24.78 -15.05 4.39
CA GLU A 447 -24.50 -15.34 5.79
C GLU A 447 -25.79 -15.36 6.59
N ASN A 448 -25.93 -16.39 7.40
CA ASN A 448 -27.07 -16.60 8.30
C ASN A 448 -26.57 -16.71 9.72
N THR A 449 -27.10 -15.90 10.61
CA THR A 449 -26.72 -15.91 12.03
C THR A 449 -27.94 -15.93 12.93
N ILE A 450 -27.82 -16.66 14.04
CA ILE A 450 -28.78 -16.60 15.13
C ILE A 450 -28.00 -16.24 16.39
N ASN A 451 -28.43 -15.18 17.05
CA ASN A 451 -27.85 -14.71 18.32
C ASN A 451 -28.88 -14.85 19.44
N TYR A 452 -28.52 -15.56 20.48
CA TYR A 452 -29.23 -15.59 21.77
C TYR A 452 -28.53 -14.63 22.73
N GLN A 453 -29.25 -13.72 23.35
CA GLN A 453 -28.74 -12.80 24.34
C GLN A 453 -29.69 -12.71 25.54
N ASN A 454 -29.16 -12.94 26.72
CA ASN A 454 -29.94 -12.85 27.96
C ASN A 454 -29.08 -12.43 29.14
N LYS A 455 -29.75 -11.84 30.13
CA LYS A 455 -29.17 -11.46 31.42
C LYS A 455 -29.91 -12.20 32.57
N PHE A 456 -29.15 -13.03 33.28
CA PHE A 456 -29.64 -13.81 34.43
C PHE A 456 -29.03 -13.23 35.70
N GLY A 457 -29.72 -12.29 36.34
CA GLY A 457 -29.17 -11.58 37.48
C GLY A 457 -27.90 -10.82 37.13
N ASP A 458 -26.78 -11.24 37.69
CA ASP A 458 -25.44 -10.65 37.43
C ASP A 458 -24.67 -11.28 36.24
N HIS A 459 -25.26 -12.28 35.60
CA HIS A 459 -24.67 -13.04 34.50
C HIS A 459 -25.24 -12.54 33.18
N ASN A 460 -24.37 -12.07 32.26
CA ASN A 460 -24.73 -11.74 30.89
C ASN A 460 -24.17 -12.82 29.96
N LEU A 461 -25.03 -13.40 29.14
CA LEU A 461 -24.66 -14.44 28.19
C LEU A 461 -25.13 -14.06 26.79
N SER A 462 -24.23 -14.15 25.82
CA SER A 462 -24.54 -14.08 24.39
C SER A 462 -23.95 -15.29 23.66
N ILE A 463 -24.78 -15.98 22.88
CA ILE A 463 -24.35 -17.12 22.06
C ILE A 463 -24.73 -16.82 20.61
N LEU A 464 -23.75 -16.76 19.74
CA LEU A 464 -23.90 -16.61 18.29
C LEU A 464 -23.61 -17.94 17.62
N LEU A 465 -24.50 -18.37 16.73
CA LEU A 465 -24.28 -19.45 15.77
C LEU A 465 -24.39 -18.84 14.37
N GLY A 466 -23.52 -19.23 13.47
CA GLY A 466 -23.48 -18.71 12.13
C GLY A 466 -23.07 -19.73 11.07
N GLN A 467 -23.59 -19.52 9.88
CA GLN A 467 -23.26 -20.25 8.66
C GLN A 467 -23.03 -19.24 7.54
N GLY A 468 -21.96 -19.43 6.77
CA GLY A 468 -21.65 -18.63 5.60
C GLY A 468 -21.34 -19.50 4.39
N TYR A 469 -21.77 -19.05 3.22
CA TYR A 469 -21.36 -19.58 1.93
C TYR A 469 -20.81 -18.43 1.08
N TYR A 470 -19.66 -18.67 0.45
CA TYR A 470 -18.95 -17.65 -0.32
C TYR A 470 -18.53 -18.24 -1.66
N GLU A 471 -18.71 -17.47 -2.69
CA GLU A 471 -18.27 -17.80 -4.04
C GLU A 471 -17.52 -16.59 -4.60
N PHE A 472 -16.26 -16.81 -4.92
CA PHE A 472 -15.32 -15.78 -5.36
C PHE A 472 -14.80 -16.09 -6.75
N ASN A 473 -14.33 -15.05 -7.41
CA ASN A 473 -13.59 -15.17 -8.66
C ASN A 473 -14.41 -15.75 -9.83
N ILE A 474 -15.73 -15.43 -9.86
CA ILE A 474 -16.54 -15.62 -11.07
C ILE A 474 -16.07 -14.57 -12.07
N ALA A 475 -14.99 -14.87 -12.78
CA ALA A 475 -14.23 -13.89 -13.53
C ALA A 475 -14.16 -14.27 -15.02
N SER A 476 -14.08 -13.26 -15.86
CA SER A 476 -13.78 -13.41 -17.28
C SER A 476 -13.05 -12.18 -17.79
N GLY A 477 -12.32 -12.31 -18.88
CA GLY A 477 -11.64 -11.20 -19.50
C GLY A 477 -11.54 -11.34 -21.01
N GLN A 478 -11.40 -10.20 -21.67
CA GLN A 478 -11.14 -10.14 -23.11
C GLN A 478 -10.26 -8.95 -23.42
N ASN A 479 -9.49 -9.09 -24.48
CA ASN A 479 -8.76 -7.97 -25.05
C ASN A 479 -8.95 -7.92 -26.56
N THR A 480 -8.77 -6.74 -27.13
CA THR A 480 -8.77 -6.50 -28.58
C THR A 480 -7.66 -5.54 -28.89
N THR A 481 -6.87 -5.84 -29.91
CA THR A 481 -5.77 -4.98 -30.40
C THR A 481 -5.87 -4.88 -31.91
N TYR A 482 -5.89 -3.65 -32.41
CA TYR A 482 -5.74 -3.34 -33.83
C TYR A 482 -4.34 -2.75 -34.04
N THR A 483 -3.63 -3.24 -35.04
CA THR A 483 -2.31 -2.76 -35.45
C THR A 483 -2.35 -2.15 -36.84
N ASN A 484 -1.32 -1.40 -37.24
CA ASN A 484 -1.22 -0.75 -38.53
C ASN A 484 -2.42 0.16 -38.87
N LEU A 485 -2.87 0.96 -37.88
CA LEU A 485 -3.92 1.94 -38.13
C LEU A 485 -3.41 3.02 -39.12
N PRO A 486 -4.30 3.62 -39.92
CA PRO A 486 -3.94 4.66 -40.89
C PRO A 486 -3.56 5.99 -40.26
N VAL A 487 -3.61 6.10 -38.93
CA VAL A 487 -3.29 7.30 -38.14
C VAL A 487 -2.18 6.98 -37.14
N ASN A 488 -1.38 7.99 -36.77
CA ASN A 488 -0.33 7.82 -35.75
C ASN A 488 -0.54 8.75 -34.54
N SER A 489 -1.78 9.12 -34.28
CA SER A 489 -2.20 9.98 -33.18
C SER A 489 -3.29 9.29 -32.37
N TRP A 490 -3.25 9.40 -31.03
CA TRP A 490 -4.23 8.82 -30.15
C TRP A 490 -5.60 9.50 -30.25
N GLN A 491 -5.64 10.78 -30.66
CA GLN A 491 -6.87 11.56 -30.83
C GLN A 491 -7.72 11.03 -31.98
N ASP A 492 -7.05 10.55 -33.06
CA ASP A 492 -7.68 10.10 -34.27
C ASP A 492 -7.88 8.58 -34.29
N ALA A 493 -7.27 7.85 -33.37
CA ALA A 493 -7.34 6.40 -33.31
C ALA A 493 -8.76 5.91 -32.96
N SER A 494 -9.28 4.96 -33.74
CA SER A 494 -10.64 4.40 -33.57
C SER A 494 -10.67 2.93 -33.95
N PHE A 495 -11.45 2.14 -33.21
CA PHE A 495 -11.81 0.75 -33.58
C PHE A 495 -12.79 0.67 -34.75
N ASN A 496 -13.29 1.82 -35.23
CA ASN A 496 -14.17 1.87 -36.40
C ASN A 496 -13.42 1.85 -37.73
N PHE A 497 -12.09 1.87 -37.72
CA PHE A 497 -11.30 1.71 -38.93
C PHE A 497 -11.46 0.29 -39.51
N ASP A 498 -11.61 0.20 -40.82
CA ASP A 498 -11.56 -1.09 -41.51
C ASP A 498 -10.09 -1.52 -41.64
N ILE A 499 -9.65 -2.34 -40.72
CA ILE A 499 -8.31 -2.87 -40.61
C ILE A 499 -8.30 -4.31 -41.14
N ALA A 500 -7.26 -4.68 -41.87
CA ALA A 500 -7.07 -6.04 -42.41
C ALA A 500 -7.15 -7.09 -41.29
N PRO A 501 -7.77 -8.26 -41.50
CA PRO A 501 -7.98 -9.27 -40.44
C PRO A 501 -6.70 -9.70 -39.70
N GLU A 502 -5.56 -9.79 -40.40
CA GLU A 502 -4.25 -10.12 -39.83
C GLU A 502 -3.72 -9.09 -38.84
N ASN A 503 -4.24 -7.86 -38.88
CA ASN A 503 -3.90 -6.78 -37.98
C ASN A 503 -4.92 -6.65 -36.82
N ARG A 504 -5.86 -7.57 -36.72
CA ARG A 504 -6.84 -7.63 -35.62
C ARG A 504 -6.53 -8.85 -34.75
N THR A 505 -6.21 -8.64 -33.52
CA THR A 505 -5.98 -9.71 -32.55
C THR A 505 -6.92 -9.56 -31.37
N GLY A 506 -7.35 -10.69 -30.83
CA GLY A 506 -8.20 -10.73 -29.65
C GLY A 506 -7.99 -12.04 -28.89
N ASN A 507 -8.18 -11.97 -27.59
CA ASN A 507 -8.14 -13.11 -26.71
C ASN A 507 -9.23 -12.97 -25.65
N ALA A 508 -9.76 -14.12 -25.18
CA ALA A 508 -10.71 -14.17 -24.09
C ALA A 508 -10.34 -15.32 -23.15
N TRP A 509 -10.72 -15.19 -21.90
CA TRP A 509 -10.48 -16.19 -20.86
C TRP A 509 -11.59 -16.17 -19.81
N ASP A 510 -11.81 -17.31 -19.17
CA ASP A 510 -12.67 -17.45 -18.00
C ASP A 510 -11.83 -17.81 -16.77
N GLY A 511 -12.21 -17.27 -15.63
CA GLY A 511 -11.58 -17.59 -14.34
C GLY A 511 -12.04 -18.94 -13.80
N LYS A 512 -11.41 -19.33 -12.70
CA LYS A 512 -11.83 -20.50 -11.92
C LYS A 512 -12.45 -20.02 -10.62
N GLU A 513 -13.63 -20.50 -10.34
CA GLU A 513 -14.40 -20.14 -9.16
C GLU A 513 -13.81 -20.77 -7.90
N THR A 514 -13.80 -20.02 -6.82
CA THR A 514 -13.41 -20.47 -5.49
C THR A 514 -14.64 -20.54 -4.60
N HIS A 515 -14.89 -21.69 -4.00
CA HIS A 515 -16.01 -21.89 -3.08
C HIS A 515 -15.50 -22.05 -1.65
N LYS A 516 -16.18 -21.38 -0.71
CA LYS A 516 -15.95 -21.53 0.73
C LYS A 516 -17.25 -21.71 1.49
N THR A 517 -17.22 -22.57 2.50
CA THR A 517 -18.33 -22.78 3.42
C THR A 517 -17.84 -22.68 4.85
N SER A 518 -18.56 -22.00 5.69
CA SER A 518 -18.14 -21.71 7.05
C SER A 518 -19.25 -22.02 8.05
N TYR A 519 -18.88 -22.60 9.18
CA TYR A 519 -19.72 -22.75 10.36
C TYR A 519 -18.99 -22.16 11.56
N PHE A 520 -19.66 -21.31 12.33
CA PHE A 520 -19.00 -20.66 13.46
C PHE A 520 -19.93 -20.46 14.64
N THR A 521 -19.33 -20.46 15.81
CA THR A 521 -20.00 -20.15 17.08
C THR A 521 -19.14 -19.22 17.91
N ARG A 522 -19.78 -18.30 18.64
CA ARG A 522 -19.13 -17.46 19.62
C ARG A 522 -19.97 -17.39 20.89
N VAL A 523 -19.33 -17.63 22.02
CA VAL A 523 -19.91 -17.45 23.35
C VAL A 523 -19.22 -16.27 24.01
N VAL A 524 -20.01 -15.29 24.43
CA VAL A 524 -19.56 -14.16 25.25
C VAL A 524 -20.27 -14.23 26.58
N TYR A 525 -19.50 -14.25 27.66
CA TYR A 525 -20.01 -14.31 29.01
C TYR A 525 -19.34 -13.27 29.88
N ASP A 526 -20.12 -12.62 30.71
CA ASP A 526 -19.64 -11.68 31.70
C ASP A 526 -20.39 -11.88 33.03
N TYR A 527 -19.64 -11.86 34.12
CA TYR A 527 -20.13 -11.88 35.45
C TYR A 527 -19.85 -10.54 36.16
N LYS A 528 -20.90 -9.79 36.46
CA LYS A 528 -20.85 -8.48 37.19
C LYS A 528 -19.90 -7.47 36.51
N ASN A 529 -19.64 -7.56 35.22
CA ASN A 529 -18.60 -6.82 34.54
C ASN A 529 -17.19 -6.96 35.20
N LYS A 530 -16.97 -8.03 35.98
CA LYS A 530 -15.70 -8.36 36.64
C LYS A 530 -14.90 -9.36 35.82
N TYR A 531 -15.50 -10.52 35.55
CA TYR A 531 -14.88 -11.62 34.83
C TYR A 531 -15.52 -11.75 33.45
N LEU A 532 -14.71 -11.65 32.43
CA LEU A 532 -15.13 -11.65 31.05
C LEU A 532 -14.55 -12.87 30.36
N PHE A 533 -15.35 -13.53 29.55
CA PHE A 533 -14.94 -14.66 28.72
C PHE A 533 -15.50 -14.51 27.32
N THR A 534 -14.65 -14.77 26.31
CA THR A 534 -15.08 -14.96 24.93
C THR A 534 -14.45 -16.24 24.38
N GLY A 535 -15.28 -17.16 23.90
CA GLY A 535 -14.86 -18.37 23.20
C GLY A 535 -15.42 -18.38 21.78
N THR A 536 -14.58 -18.69 20.80
CA THR A 536 -14.96 -18.79 19.38
C THR A 536 -14.46 -20.10 18.81
N MET A 537 -15.33 -20.78 18.09
CA MET A 537 -14.95 -21.94 17.27
C MET A 537 -15.45 -21.70 15.86
N ARG A 538 -14.56 -21.83 14.88
CA ARG A 538 -14.91 -21.73 13.47
C ARG A 538 -14.36 -22.93 12.70
N ARG A 539 -15.16 -23.41 11.77
CA ARG A 539 -14.79 -24.46 10.81
C ARG A 539 -15.05 -23.95 9.42
N ASP A 540 -13.99 -23.86 8.62
CA ASP A 540 -14.03 -23.41 7.23
C ASP A 540 -13.66 -24.53 6.27
N GLY A 541 -14.40 -24.66 5.17
CA GLY A 541 -14.10 -25.50 4.02
C GLY A 541 -13.70 -24.64 2.83
N SER A 542 -12.71 -25.02 2.05
CA SER A 542 -12.26 -24.32 0.84
C SER A 542 -11.98 -25.27 -0.30
N SER A 543 -12.44 -24.91 -1.51
CA SER A 543 -12.16 -25.66 -2.76
C SER A 543 -10.68 -25.63 -3.18
N LYS A 544 -9.87 -24.76 -2.57
CA LYS A 544 -8.44 -24.61 -2.86
C LYS A 544 -7.58 -25.78 -2.40
N PHE A 545 -8.09 -26.64 -1.51
CA PHE A 545 -7.39 -27.78 -0.97
C PHE A 545 -7.99 -29.10 -1.40
N GLY A 546 -7.15 -30.11 -1.49
CA GLY A 546 -7.54 -31.47 -1.86
C GLY A 546 -8.45 -32.13 -0.80
N ARG A 547 -8.99 -33.28 -1.15
CA ARG A 547 -9.97 -34.03 -0.36
C ARG A 547 -9.57 -34.24 1.11
N ASN A 548 -8.28 -34.40 1.38
CA ASN A 548 -7.78 -34.73 2.72
C ASN A 548 -7.81 -33.51 3.66
N ASN A 549 -7.74 -32.28 3.12
CA ASN A 549 -7.54 -31.05 3.89
C ASN A 549 -8.53 -29.92 3.52
N HIS A 550 -9.69 -30.24 2.93
CA HIS A 550 -10.74 -29.26 2.63
C HIS A 550 -11.14 -28.41 3.85
N TRP A 551 -11.16 -29.04 5.03
CA TRP A 551 -11.68 -28.42 6.23
C TRP A 551 -10.58 -28.03 7.22
N GLY A 552 -10.63 -26.77 7.68
CA GLY A 552 -9.82 -26.25 8.77
C GLY A 552 -10.66 -25.93 10.00
N ASN A 553 -10.11 -26.15 11.21
CA ASN A 553 -10.74 -25.84 12.49
C ASN A 553 -9.92 -24.78 13.23
N PHE A 554 -10.57 -23.69 13.68
CA PHE A 554 -9.93 -22.49 14.20
C PHE A 554 -10.55 -22.10 15.56
N PRO A 555 -10.06 -22.68 16.67
CA PRO A 555 -10.47 -22.35 18.02
C PRO A 555 -9.79 -21.07 18.50
N ALA A 556 -10.51 -20.27 19.27
CA ALA A 556 -9.97 -19.11 19.95
C ALA A 556 -10.69 -18.82 21.27
N MET A 557 -9.96 -18.28 22.23
CA MET A 557 -10.54 -17.87 23.52
C MET A 557 -9.83 -16.63 24.06
N SER A 558 -10.55 -15.84 24.83
CA SER A 558 -9.98 -14.73 25.59
C SER A 558 -10.68 -14.55 26.93
N LEU A 559 -9.89 -14.07 27.88
CA LEU A 559 -10.31 -13.78 29.24
C LEU A 559 -10.03 -12.31 29.56
N GLY A 560 -10.90 -11.73 30.36
CA GLY A 560 -10.70 -10.38 30.86
C GLY A 560 -11.07 -10.32 32.35
N TRP A 561 -10.31 -9.54 33.11
CA TRP A 561 -10.56 -9.27 34.49
C TRP A 561 -10.52 -7.77 34.75
N ASN A 562 -11.68 -7.21 35.06
CA ASN A 562 -11.81 -5.83 35.51
C ASN A 562 -11.47 -5.73 36.99
N LEU A 563 -10.19 -5.61 37.32
CA LEU A 563 -9.65 -5.62 38.68
C LEU A 563 -10.25 -4.49 39.51
N SER A 564 -10.49 -3.35 38.90
CA SER A 564 -11.10 -2.18 39.57
C SER A 564 -12.58 -2.37 39.96
N ASN A 565 -13.24 -3.42 39.45
CA ASN A 565 -14.63 -3.76 39.87
C ASN A 565 -14.68 -4.74 41.05
N GLU A 566 -13.52 -5.12 41.60
CA GLU A 566 -13.44 -6.03 42.76
C GLU A 566 -13.70 -5.31 44.05
N ASN A 567 -14.24 -6.05 45.02
CA ASN A 567 -14.58 -5.49 46.33
C ASN A 567 -13.36 -5.01 47.15
N PHE A 568 -12.19 -5.55 46.88
CA PHE A 568 -10.93 -5.14 47.52
C PHE A 568 -10.32 -3.88 46.88
N TRP A 569 -10.80 -3.47 45.69
CA TRP A 569 -10.29 -2.29 45.01
C TRP A 569 -10.68 -1.03 45.77
N ARG A 570 -9.69 -0.22 46.09
CA ARG A 570 -9.94 1.11 46.67
C ARG A 570 -9.76 2.16 45.58
N GLU A 571 -10.79 2.96 45.37
CA GLU A 571 -10.69 4.11 44.47
C GLU A 571 -9.57 5.04 44.93
N ASN A 572 -8.73 5.45 43.99
CA ASN A 572 -7.70 6.43 44.23
C ASN A 572 -7.61 7.39 43.03
N ASN A 573 -7.01 8.55 43.26
CA ASN A 573 -6.95 9.61 42.27
C ASN A 573 -5.89 9.35 41.16
N ILE A 574 -5.02 8.37 41.33
CA ILE A 574 -3.94 8.07 40.37
C ILE A 574 -4.38 6.97 39.43
N VAL A 575 -4.81 5.81 39.94
CA VAL A 575 -5.24 4.66 39.12
C VAL A 575 -6.75 4.50 39.24
N ASN A 576 -7.50 4.94 38.26
CA ASN A 576 -8.96 4.96 38.29
C ASN A 576 -9.58 3.63 37.85
N SER A 577 -8.96 2.94 36.87
CA SER A 577 -9.36 1.59 36.49
C SER A 577 -8.18 0.76 36.01
N VAL A 578 -8.28 -0.56 36.23
CA VAL A 578 -7.32 -1.58 35.75
C VAL A 578 -8.12 -2.74 35.18
N LYS A 579 -7.79 -3.13 33.96
CA LYS A 579 -8.29 -4.33 33.32
C LYS A 579 -7.15 -5.16 32.79
N LEU A 580 -7.13 -6.44 33.08
CA LEU A 580 -6.19 -7.42 32.58
C LEU A 580 -6.87 -8.24 31.48
N ARG A 581 -6.16 -8.50 30.38
CA ARG A 581 -6.66 -9.32 29.27
C ARG A 581 -5.63 -10.36 28.86
N GLY A 582 -6.11 -11.55 28.50
CA GLY A 582 -5.30 -12.60 27.91
C GLY A 582 -6.09 -13.35 26.85
N GLY A 583 -5.48 -13.69 25.73
CA GLY A 583 -6.13 -14.39 24.66
C GLY A 583 -5.20 -15.31 23.89
N TYR A 584 -5.76 -16.41 23.39
CA TYR A 584 -5.11 -17.35 22.48
C TYR A 584 -6.07 -17.69 21.35
N GLY A 585 -5.56 -17.72 20.11
CA GLY A 585 -6.34 -18.12 18.95
C GLY A 585 -5.50 -18.75 17.86
N VAL A 586 -6.14 -19.64 17.10
CA VAL A 586 -5.59 -20.27 15.92
C VAL A 586 -6.40 -19.83 14.70
N LEU A 587 -5.71 -19.39 13.68
CA LEU A 587 -6.28 -18.86 12.44
C LEU A 587 -5.70 -19.60 11.24
N GLY A 588 -6.45 -19.69 10.15
CA GLY A 588 -6.00 -20.27 8.89
C GLY A 588 -5.66 -19.24 7.85
N ASN A 589 -4.92 -19.68 6.82
CA ASN A 589 -4.71 -18.91 5.59
C ASN A 589 -4.75 -19.87 4.40
N ASP A 590 -5.48 -19.50 3.33
CA ASP A 590 -5.63 -20.21 2.07
C ASP A 590 -5.21 -19.35 0.87
N ALA A 591 -4.27 -18.44 1.06
CA ALA A 591 -3.83 -17.51 0.03
C ALA A 591 -2.95 -18.18 -1.04
N ILE A 592 -3.49 -19.19 -1.70
CA ILE A 592 -2.96 -19.84 -2.90
C ILE A 592 -4.00 -19.77 -4.03
N ASN A 593 -3.57 -19.98 -5.24
CA ASN A 593 -4.47 -20.15 -6.39
C ASN A 593 -5.28 -21.44 -6.27
N ASP A 594 -6.37 -21.53 -7.02
CA ASP A 594 -7.21 -22.73 -7.04
C ASP A 594 -6.50 -23.91 -7.66
N PHE A 595 -6.85 -25.12 -7.21
CA PHE A 595 -6.39 -26.42 -7.72
C PHE A 595 -4.88 -26.67 -7.66
N GLN A 596 -4.14 -25.98 -6.79
CA GLN A 596 -2.68 -26.18 -6.66
C GLN A 596 -2.31 -27.57 -6.07
N PHE A 597 -3.27 -28.31 -5.56
CA PHE A 597 -3.11 -29.69 -5.12
C PHE A 597 -3.15 -30.71 -6.26
N ALA A 598 -3.63 -30.33 -7.46
CA ALA A 598 -3.83 -31.19 -8.61
C ALA A 598 -2.81 -30.93 -9.71
N SER A 599 -2.52 -31.95 -10.51
CA SER A 599 -1.72 -31.85 -11.73
C SER A 599 -2.62 -31.94 -12.96
N PHE A 600 -2.39 -31.03 -13.92
CA PHE A 600 -3.11 -30.98 -15.19
C PHE A 600 -2.13 -31.11 -16.35
N LEU A 601 -2.55 -31.68 -17.47
CA LEU A 601 -1.78 -31.61 -18.69
C LEU A 601 -1.93 -30.21 -19.32
N VAL A 602 -0.80 -29.55 -19.55
CA VAL A 602 -0.76 -28.22 -20.19
C VAL A 602 0.01 -28.28 -21.48
N PRO A 603 -0.43 -27.57 -22.55
CA PRO A 603 0.30 -27.48 -23.81
C PRO A 603 1.54 -26.61 -23.64
N GLY A 604 2.45 -26.65 -24.63
CA GLY A 604 3.63 -25.78 -24.68
C GLY A 604 4.97 -26.52 -24.60
N SER A 605 4.96 -27.84 -24.32
CA SER A 605 6.16 -28.69 -24.40
C SER A 605 6.42 -29.07 -25.83
N ASN A 606 6.58 -28.09 -26.72
CA ASN A 606 6.69 -28.27 -28.16
C ASN A 606 8.02 -28.93 -28.54
N TYR A 607 8.01 -29.77 -29.54
CA TYR A 607 9.20 -30.41 -30.11
C TYR A 607 9.22 -30.29 -31.62
N SER A 608 10.39 -30.06 -32.21
CA SER A 608 10.56 -30.01 -33.67
C SER A 608 11.13 -31.35 -34.16
N PHE A 609 10.37 -32.02 -35.03
CA PHE A 609 10.81 -33.20 -35.73
C PHE A 609 11.24 -32.83 -37.16
N GLY A 610 12.50 -32.48 -37.37
CA GLY A 610 13.04 -32.14 -38.71
C GLY A 610 12.27 -30.99 -39.42
N ASN A 611 12.83 -30.44 -40.48
CA ASN A 611 12.17 -29.47 -41.41
C ASN A 611 11.14 -28.48 -40.79
N ASN A 612 11.40 -27.92 -39.59
CA ASN A 612 10.57 -26.93 -38.93
C ASN A 612 9.12 -27.36 -38.57
N ASN A 613 8.81 -28.62 -38.57
CA ASN A 613 7.52 -29.10 -38.09
C ASN A 613 7.49 -29.09 -36.54
N ILE A 614 6.84 -28.08 -35.97
CA ILE A 614 6.61 -27.97 -34.54
C ILE A 614 5.39 -28.81 -34.17
N ILE A 615 5.58 -29.84 -33.37
CA ILE A 615 4.48 -30.64 -32.77
C ILE A 615 4.20 -30.10 -31.39
N ILE A 616 2.94 -29.81 -31.12
CA ILE A 616 2.48 -29.33 -29.81
C ILE A 616 2.50 -30.51 -28.85
N GLY A 617 3.39 -30.46 -27.87
CA GLY A 617 3.48 -31.41 -26.80
C GLY A 617 2.74 -30.96 -25.54
N TYR A 618 2.42 -31.89 -24.68
CA TYR A 618 1.77 -31.65 -23.39
C TYR A 618 2.65 -32.23 -22.28
N ALA A 619 2.75 -31.48 -21.18
CA ALA A 619 3.44 -31.95 -19.97
C ALA A 619 2.54 -31.73 -18.74
N PRO A 620 2.78 -32.45 -17.63
CA PRO A 620 2.12 -32.18 -16.37
C PRO A 620 2.42 -30.73 -15.91
N SER A 621 1.39 -30.03 -15.45
CA SER A 621 1.53 -28.64 -14.98
C SER A 621 2.44 -28.55 -13.75
N THR A 622 2.33 -29.50 -12.83
CA THR A 622 3.10 -29.59 -11.57
C THR A 622 3.03 -31.02 -11.03
N LEU A 623 3.79 -31.33 -9.99
CA LEU A 623 3.55 -32.56 -9.21
C LEU A 623 2.31 -32.35 -8.34
N GLU A 624 1.44 -33.36 -8.31
CA GLU A 624 0.28 -33.34 -7.43
C GLU A 624 0.68 -33.34 -5.95
N ASN A 625 -0.12 -32.68 -5.11
CA ASN A 625 0.03 -32.72 -3.66
C ASN A 625 -1.33 -32.78 -2.97
N PRO A 626 -1.97 -33.97 -2.87
CA PRO A 626 -3.29 -34.11 -2.26
C PRO A 626 -3.31 -33.74 -0.76
N ASP A 627 -2.15 -33.72 -0.12
CA ASP A 627 -1.98 -33.40 1.31
C ASP A 627 -1.70 -31.91 1.56
N LEU A 628 -1.75 -31.08 0.53
CA LEU A 628 -1.65 -29.62 0.66
C LEU A 628 -2.71 -29.12 1.64
N LYS A 629 -2.27 -28.38 2.68
CA LYS A 629 -3.13 -27.94 3.79
C LYS A 629 -2.99 -26.46 4.08
N TRP A 630 -3.85 -25.97 4.95
CA TRP A 630 -3.89 -24.60 5.44
C TRP A 630 -2.59 -24.17 6.12
N GLU A 631 -2.13 -22.95 5.87
CA GLU A 631 -1.20 -22.30 6.80
C GLU A 631 -1.92 -22.08 8.14
N ARG A 632 -1.21 -22.27 9.24
CA ARG A 632 -1.74 -22.07 10.59
C ARG A 632 -0.99 -20.96 11.30
N THR A 633 -1.72 -19.97 11.79
CA THR A 633 -1.18 -18.90 12.65
C THR A 633 -1.76 -19.05 14.04
N SER A 634 -0.92 -19.33 15.02
CA SER A 634 -1.27 -19.28 16.44
C SER A 634 -0.81 -17.95 17.04
N GLN A 635 -1.64 -17.35 17.86
CA GLN A 635 -1.32 -16.07 18.49
C GLN A 635 -1.71 -16.08 19.97
N LEU A 636 -0.73 -15.71 20.82
CA LEU A 636 -0.88 -15.47 22.24
C LEU A 636 -0.78 -13.96 22.49
N ASN A 637 -1.67 -13.40 23.28
CA ASN A 637 -1.71 -11.98 23.63
C ASN A 637 -1.99 -11.80 25.12
N PHE A 638 -1.26 -10.89 25.77
CA PHE A 638 -1.54 -10.38 27.11
C PHE A 638 -1.58 -8.87 27.09
N ALA A 639 -2.51 -8.28 27.81
CA ALA A 639 -2.65 -6.85 27.84
C ALA A 639 -3.11 -6.31 29.17
N VAL A 640 -2.75 -5.04 29.41
CA VAL A 640 -3.19 -4.24 30.55
C VAL A 640 -3.78 -2.95 30.02
N ASP A 641 -5.05 -2.67 30.40
CA ASP A 641 -5.71 -1.40 30.15
C ASP A 641 -5.79 -0.62 31.46
N LEU A 642 -5.29 0.60 31.47
CA LEU A 642 -5.25 1.48 32.65
C LEU A 642 -5.94 2.80 32.33
N LYS A 643 -6.75 3.28 33.27
CA LYS A 643 -7.17 4.67 33.31
C LYS A 643 -6.48 5.38 34.44
N LEU A 644 -5.71 6.43 34.14
CA LEU A 644 -4.86 7.14 35.09
C LEU A 644 -5.28 8.61 35.18
N LEU A 645 -5.25 9.17 36.40
CA LEU A 645 -5.51 10.59 36.65
C LEU A 645 -6.82 11.10 36.01
N LYS A 646 -7.80 10.23 35.81
CA LYS A 646 -9.10 10.43 35.13
C LYS A 646 -9.01 10.77 33.62
N ASN A 647 -7.90 11.31 33.15
CA ASN A 647 -7.74 11.85 31.80
C ASN A 647 -6.81 11.05 30.89
N PHE A 648 -6.04 10.12 31.43
CA PHE A 648 -5.12 9.28 30.65
C PHE A 648 -5.69 7.89 30.51
N ASP A 649 -5.67 7.38 29.27
CA ASP A 649 -5.98 6.00 28.91
C ASP A 649 -4.70 5.36 28.39
N LEU A 650 -4.19 4.33 29.08
CA LEU A 650 -2.97 3.61 28.68
C LEU A 650 -3.33 2.15 28.43
N THR A 651 -2.95 1.65 27.25
CA THR A 651 -3.03 0.23 26.90
C THR A 651 -1.65 -0.28 26.53
N VAL A 652 -1.27 -1.41 27.12
CA VAL A 652 -0.02 -2.13 26.80
C VAL A 652 -0.37 -3.56 26.42
N ASP A 653 -0.02 -3.98 25.20
CA ASP A 653 -0.19 -5.34 24.71
C ASP A 653 1.19 -5.98 24.44
N VAL A 654 1.37 -7.23 24.85
CA VAL A 654 2.52 -8.08 24.49
C VAL A 654 1.99 -9.30 23.78
N TYR A 655 2.59 -9.65 22.66
CA TYR A 655 2.10 -10.76 21.86
C TYR A 655 3.23 -11.62 21.26
N ARG A 656 2.88 -12.88 21.00
CA ARG A 656 3.61 -13.80 20.13
C ARG A 656 2.68 -14.36 19.08
N LYS A 657 3.07 -14.23 17.82
CA LYS A 657 2.36 -14.72 16.62
C LYS A 657 3.28 -15.66 15.87
N LYS A 658 2.92 -16.95 15.78
CA LYS A 658 3.68 -17.96 15.07
C LYS A 658 2.85 -18.51 13.91
N THR A 659 3.38 -18.41 12.68
CA THR A 659 2.82 -19.03 11.48
C THR A 659 3.64 -20.27 11.14
N THR A 660 2.97 -21.38 10.93
CA THR A 660 3.54 -22.68 10.57
C THR A 660 2.92 -23.19 9.28
N ASP A 661 3.60 -24.13 8.64
CA ASP A 661 3.12 -24.77 7.42
C ASP A 661 2.88 -23.75 6.28
N ILE A 662 3.77 -22.79 6.11
CA ILE A 662 3.65 -21.73 5.10
C ILE A 662 3.59 -22.37 3.71
N LEU A 663 2.61 -21.93 2.91
CA LEU A 663 2.35 -22.40 1.55
C LEU A 663 3.31 -21.74 0.56
N ARG A 664 4.14 -22.54 -0.09
CA ARG A 664 5.15 -22.07 -1.03
C ARG A 664 5.42 -23.05 -2.17
N GLN A 665 5.86 -22.51 -3.31
CA GLN A 665 6.41 -23.32 -4.39
C GLN A 665 7.83 -23.75 -4.05
N VAL A 666 8.14 -25.02 -4.33
CA VAL A 666 9.44 -25.66 -4.08
C VAL A 666 10.15 -25.88 -5.39
N ASN A 667 11.35 -25.36 -5.53
CA ASN A 667 12.16 -25.62 -6.72
C ASN A 667 12.51 -27.10 -6.83
N ILE A 668 12.20 -27.70 -7.96
CA ILE A 668 12.52 -29.06 -8.28
C ILE A 668 13.44 -29.12 -9.51
N PRO A 669 14.27 -30.17 -9.64
CA PRO A 669 15.14 -30.31 -10.80
C PRO A 669 14.35 -30.36 -12.11
N GLY A 670 14.84 -29.71 -13.15
CA GLY A 670 14.13 -29.61 -14.45
C GLY A 670 13.92 -30.96 -15.14
N TYR A 671 14.71 -31.99 -14.82
CA TYR A 671 14.53 -33.33 -15.38
C TYR A 671 13.25 -34.07 -14.91
N VAL A 672 12.56 -33.52 -13.89
CA VAL A 672 11.25 -34.06 -13.45
C VAL A 672 10.17 -33.89 -14.53
N GLY A 673 10.35 -32.95 -15.46
CA GLY A 673 9.51 -32.81 -16.66
C GLY A 673 8.14 -32.15 -16.40
N VAL A 674 7.96 -31.40 -15.33
CA VAL A 674 6.78 -30.57 -15.10
C VAL A 674 7.05 -29.11 -15.48
N THR A 675 5.99 -28.36 -15.80
CA THR A 675 6.12 -26.96 -16.27
C THR A 675 6.24 -25.95 -15.14
N ASN A 676 5.72 -26.27 -13.94
CA ASN A 676 5.73 -25.37 -12.78
C ASN A 676 6.17 -26.14 -11.51
N ASN A 677 6.74 -25.40 -10.60
CA ASN A 677 7.12 -25.90 -9.29
C ASN A 677 5.90 -26.30 -8.44
N PRO A 678 5.94 -27.42 -7.71
CA PRO A 678 4.84 -27.86 -6.86
C PRO A 678 4.70 -26.99 -5.61
N TRP A 679 3.47 -26.86 -5.13
CA TRP A 679 3.16 -26.23 -3.85
C TRP A 679 3.32 -27.21 -2.68
N ARG A 680 3.94 -26.73 -1.60
CA ARG A 680 4.12 -27.48 -0.35
C ARG A 680 3.93 -26.58 0.86
N ASN A 681 3.64 -27.19 1.99
CA ASN A 681 3.61 -26.55 3.31
C ASN A 681 5.00 -26.59 3.94
N ILE A 682 5.81 -25.57 3.66
CA ILE A 682 7.20 -25.49 4.10
C ILE A 682 7.47 -24.11 4.75
N GLY A 683 8.23 -24.15 5.82
CA GLY A 683 8.64 -22.94 6.49
C GLY A 683 7.71 -22.45 7.60
N ASP A 684 8.32 -21.76 8.53
CA ASP A 684 7.66 -21.16 9.67
C ASP A 684 8.24 -19.76 9.94
N MET A 685 7.41 -18.89 10.50
CA MET A 685 7.78 -17.52 10.86
C MET A 685 7.20 -17.15 12.23
N GLN A 686 7.93 -16.32 12.98
CA GLN A 686 7.48 -15.82 14.27
C GLN A 686 7.58 -14.28 14.31
N ASN A 687 6.58 -13.66 14.92
CA ASN A 687 6.55 -12.24 15.25
C ASN A 687 6.30 -12.08 16.75
N ASP A 688 7.21 -11.45 17.45
CA ASP A 688 7.07 -11.05 18.86
C ASP A 688 6.97 -9.53 18.92
N GLY A 689 6.07 -9.01 19.73
CA GLY A 689 5.91 -7.55 19.80
C GLY A 689 5.36 -7.01 21.10
N LEU A 690 5.62 -5.71 21.24
CA LEU A 690 5.08 -4.85 22.30
C LEU A 690 4.35 -3.68 21.66
N GLU A 691 3.13 -3.41 22.09
CA GLU A 691 2.32 -2.28 21.63
C GLU A 691 1.95 -1.41 22.84
N VAL A 692 2.11 -0.11 22.69
CA VAL A 692 1.73 0.87 23.71
C VAL A 692 0.87 1.94 23.06
N SER A 693 -0.29 2.20 23.65
CA SER A 693 -1.18 3.31 23.26
C SER A 693 -1.46 4.18 24.47
N LEU A 694 -1.22 5.48 24.34
CA LEU A 694 -1.46 6.46 25.40
C LEU A 694 -2.36 7.57 24.86
N GLY A 695 -3.55 7.69 25.43
CA GLY A 695 -4.50 8.74 25.19
C GLY A 695 -4.53 9.74 26.35
N TYR A 696 -4.66 11.02 26.05
CA TYR A 696 -4.95 12.07 27.02
C TYR A 696 -6.10 12.92 26.51
N LYS A 697 -7.12 13.16 27.34
CA LYS A 697 -8.23 14.05 26.97
C LYS A 697 -8.65 14.90 28.15
N LYS A 698 -8.76 16.20 27.92
CA LYS A 698 -9.27 17.14 28.90
C LYS A 698 -10.03 18.26 28.22
N ASN A 699 -11.18 18.61 28.84
CA ASN A 699 -12.01 19.70 28.40
C ASN A 699 -12.06 20.76 29.52
N TRP A 700 -11.94 22.02 29.13
CA TRP A 700 -12.24 23.19 29.93
C TRP A 700 -13.39 23.94 29.25
N GLU A 701 -13.82 25.04 29.78
CA GLU A 701 -14.97 25.79 29.28
C GLU A 701 -14.85 26.15 27.79
N ASP A 702 -13.78 26.85 27.42
CA ASP A 702 -13.52 27.33 26.04
C ASP A 702 -12.41 26.54 25.32
N PHE A 703 -11.73 25.63 26.02
CA PHE A 703 -10.56 24.94 25.47
C PHE A 703 -10.67 23.42 25.70
N SER A 704 -10.40 22.66 24.67
CA SER A 704 -10.26 21.21 24.80
C SER A 704 -8.98 20.72 24.10
N ILE A 705 -8.39 19.67 24.69
CA ILE A 705 -7.20 19.02 24.17
C ILE A 705 -7.40 17.51 24.15
N SER A 706 -6.99 16.87 23.08
CA SER A 706 -6.89 15.42 22.95
C SER A 706 -5.56 15.08 22.31
N ALA A 707 -4.73 14.31 23.00
CA ALA A 707 -3.45 13.82 22.50
C ALA A 707 -3.46 12.29 22.51
N ASN A 708 -3.07 11.68 21.40
CA ASN A 708 -2.96 10.22 21.27
C ASN A 708 -1.58 9.86 20.73
N GLY A 709 -0.84 9.06 21.49
CA GLY A 709 0.43 8.50 21.09
C GLY A 709 0.33 6.99 21.00
N ASN A 710 0.98 6.42 19.99
CA ASN A 710 1.12 4.98 19.86
C ASN A 710 2.56 4.61 19.53
N PHE A 711 2.97 3.45 20.01
CA PHE A 711 4.30 2.90 19.81
C PHE A 711 4.18 1.39 19.62
N GLY A 712 4.90 0.86 18.65
CA GLY A 712 5.00 -0.57 18.38
C GLY A 712 6.46 -0.99 18.27
N TYR A 713 6.80 -2.10 18.92
CA TYR A 713 8.04 -2.83 18.72
C TYR A 713 7.73 -4.18 18.11
N LEU A 714 8.49 -4.57 17.09
CA LEU A 714 8.34 -5.82 16.36
C LEU A 714 9.69 -6.52 16.21
N LYS A 715 9.76 -7.78 16.61
CA LYS A 715 10.81 -8.73 16.24
C LYS A 715 10.20 -9.77 15.30
N ASN A 716 10.62 -9.76 14.03
CA ASN A 716 10.26 -10.74 13.02
C ASN A 716 11.42 -11.73 12.84
N GLU A 717 11.12 -13.03 12.66
CA GLU A 717 12.13 -14.08 12.50
C GLU A 717 11.58 -15.22 11.65
N VAL A 718 12.32 -15.63 10.63
CA VAL A 718 12.11 -16.88 9.90
C VAL A 718 12.65 -18.01 10.77
N THR A 719 11.80 -18.93 11.22
CA THR A 719 12.19 -19.99 12.17
C THR A 719 12.44 -21.34 11.50
N ARG A 720 11.91 -21.57 10.30
CA ARG A 720 12.15 -22.78 9.50
C ARG A 720 11.97 -22.45 8.01
N LEU A 721 12.78 -23.05 7.18
CA LEU A 721 12.62 -23.16 5.72
C LEU A 721 12.38 -24.61 5.33
N GLU A 722 12.50 -24.96 4.04
CA GLU A 722 12.48 -26.33 3.55
C GLU A 722 13.55 -27.19 4.28
N ASP A 723 13.29 -28.49 4.41
CA ASP A 723 14.16 -29.41 5.14
C ASP A 723 15.64 -29.23 4.76
N ASP A 724 16.49 -29.04 5.80
CA ASP A 724 17.92 -28.82 5.73
C ASP A 724 18.40 -27.50 5.06
N LYS A 725 17.51 -26.65 4.56
CA LYS A 725 17.88 -25.32 4.05
C LYS A 725 18.04 -24.30 5.18
N VAL A 726 19.23 -23.71 5.25
CA VAL A 726 19.52 -22.62 6.18
C VAL A 726 19.10 -21.28 5.60
N PHE A 727 19.26 -21.09 4.30
CA PHE A 727 18.85 -19.86 3.61
C PHE A 727 18.38 -20.12 2.18
N GLU A 728 17.72 -19.11 1.62
CA GLU A 728 17.31 -19.04 0.21
C GLU A 728 17.42 -17.60 -0.27
N ASN A 729 17.98 -17.40 -1.47
CA ASN A 729 18.04 -16.10 -2.10
C ASN A 729 16.62 -15.60 -2.40
N PHE A 730 16.37 -14.30 -2.14
CA PHE A 730 15.03 -13.75 -2.19
C PHE A 730 14.90 -12.68 -3.27
N ALA A 731 15.36 -11.44 -3.03
CA ALA A 731 15.28 -10.37 -4.00
C ALA A 731 16.63 -10.14 -4.69
N SER A 732 16.58 -9.80 -5.97
CA SER A 732 17.75 -9.48 -6.78
C SER A 732 17.74 -8.02 -7.22
N PHE A 733 18.90 -7.52 -7.62
CA PHE A 733 19.06 -6.20 -8.19
C PHE A 733 20.06 -6.22 -9.34
N GLN A 734 19.58 -5.98 -10.56
CA GLN A 734 20.38 -5.89 -11.78
C GLN A 734 21.45 -7.00 -11.90
N SER A 735 22.67 -6.65 -12.27
CA SER A 735 23.78 -7.60 -12.40
C SER A 735 24.36 -8.10 -11.07
N MET A 736 23.95 -7.53 -9.92
CA MET A 736 24.44 -7.98 -8.60
C MET A 736 23.97 -9.38 -8.21
N GLY A 737 22.88 -9.85 -8.80
CA GLY A 737 22.21 -11.07 -8.35
C GLY A 737 21.40 -10.82 -7.08
N ALA A 738 21.33 -11.81 -6.20
CA ALA A 738 20.57 -11.70 -4.96
C ALA A 738 21.17 -10.69 -3.98
N VAL A 739 20.35 -9.75 -3.51
CA VAL A 739 20.72 -8.73 -2.51
C VAL A 739 20.07 -8.99 -1.15
N SER A 740 19.09 -9.90 -1.10
CA SER A 740 18.45 -10.31 0.15
C SER A 740 18.24 -11.82 0.21
N ARG A 741 18.07 -12.33 1.44
CA ARG A 741 17.86 -13.75 1.71
C ARG A 741 16.70 -13.94 2.68
N LEU A 742 15.99 -15.06 2.52
CA LEU A 742 15.26 -15.69 3.59
C LEU A 742 16.24 -16.61 4.31
N GLN A 743 16.49 -16.36 5.58
CA GLN A 743 17.45 -17.13 6.37
C GLN A 743 16.87 -17.46 7.73
N VAL A 744 17.04 -18.72 8.16
CA VAL A 744 16.63 -19.16 9.49
C VAL A 744 17.38 -18.35 10.55
N GLY A 745 16.64 -17.84 11.54
CA GLY A 745 17.15 -16.97 12.60
C GLY A 745 17.25 -15.49 12.22
N ALA A 746 16.96 -15.12 10.97
CA ALA A 746 16.97 -13.74 10.51
C ALA A 746 15.55 -13.21 10.23
N PRO A 747 15.34 -11.89 10.25
CA PRO A 747 14.09 -11.28 9.78
C PRO A 747 13.84 -11.56 8.30
N TYR A 748 12.56 -11.52 7.92
CA TYR A 748 12.14 -11.64 6.53
C TYR A 748 12.83 -10.61 5.62
N GLY A 749 13.34 -11.08 4.47
CA GLY A 749 13.96 -10.20 3.49
C GLY A 749 15.21 -9.48 4.01
N SER A 750 16.02 -10.13 4.84
CA SER A 750 17.29 -9.58 5.32
C SER A 750 18.29 -9.40 4.18
N PHE A 751 19.01 -8.29 4.21
CA PHE A 751 20.07 -7.99 3.25
C PHE A 751 21.33 -8.75 3.60
N PHE A 752 21.93 -9.40 2.61
CA PHE A 752 23.16 -10.15 2.73
C PHE A 752 24.16 -9.70 1.68
N GLY A 753 25.39 -9.48 2.06
CA GLY A 753 26.46 -9.03 1.17
C GLY A 753 27.78 -8.86 1.90
N TYR A 754 28.75 -8.31 1.20
CA TYR A 754 30.06 -8.04 1.76
C TYR A 754 30.05 -6.90 2.78
N GLN A 755 30.81 -7.08 3.84
CA GLN A 755 31.16 -6.02 4.77
C GLN A 755 32.48 -5.38 4.31
N ASN A 756 32.47 -4.07 4.09
CA ASN A 756 33.64 -3.32 3.73
C ASN A 756 34.40 -2.87 5.00
N ALA A 757 35.72 -3.17 5.08
CA ALA A 757 36.61 -2.71 6.13
C ALA A 757 37.25 -1.35 5.81
N GLY A 758 36.66 -0.58 4.89
CA GLY A 758 37.18 0.69 4.39
C GLY A 758 37.68 0.59 2.94
N ILE A 759 38.63 1.44 2.60
CA ILE A 759 39.22 1.57 1.27
C ILE A 759 40.73 1.40 1.35
N PHE A 760 41.32 0.63 0.45
CA PHE A 760 42.76 0.53 0.32
C PHE A 760 43.37 1.89 -0.02
N GLN A 761 44.16 2.45 0.87
CA GLN A 761 44.76 3.77 0.68
C GLN A 761 46.03 3.71 -0.15
N THR A 762 46.82 2.62 -0.05
CA THR A 762 48.11 2.45 -0.71
C THR A 762 48.26 1.04 -1.30
N GLN A 763 49.21 0.89 -2.24
CA GLN A 763 49.58 -0.42 -2.76
C GLN A 763 50.14 -1.34 -1.66
N SER A 764 50.88 -0.78 -0.70
CA SER A 764 51.43 -1.56 0.42
C SER A 764 50.33 -2.20 1.28
N GLU A 765 49.18 -1.56 1.44
CA GLU A 765 48.02 -2.17 2.16
C GLU A 765 47.48 -3.35 1.39
N ILE A 766 47.40 -3.29 0.07
CA ILE A 766 46.97 -4.38 -0.79
C ILE A 766 47.95 -5.54 -0.70
N ASP A 767 49.27 -5.22 -0.84
CA ASP A 767 50.33 -6.21 -0.79
C ASP A 767 50.44 -6.89 0.58
N ALA A 768 49.99 -6.24 1.66
CA ALA A 768 49.89 -6.81 2.99
C ALA A 768 48.63 -7.64 3.23
N TYR A 769 47.56 -7.48 2.42
CA TYR A 769 46.30 -8.21 2.53
C TYR A 769 46.37 -9.57 1.85
N LYS A 770 47.03 -10.50 2.52
CA LYS A 770 47.40 -11.84 2.05
C LYS A 770 46.79 -12.94 2.91
N ASN A 771 46.53 -14.07 2.28
CA ASN A 771 46.16 -15.31 2.93
C ASN A 771 47.42 -16.03 3.50
N ALA A 772 47.19 -17.10 4.25
CA ALA A 772 48.24 -17.90 4.88
C ALA A 772 49.32 -18.44 3.90
N ASN A 773 48.97 -18.60 2.63
CA ASN A 773 49.85 -19.07 1.57
C ASN A 773 50.58 -17.94 0.83
N GLY A 774 50.44 -16.69 1.29
CA GLY A 774 51.06 -15.50 0.70
C GLY A 774 50.38 -14.96 -0.56
N GLY A 775 49.25 -15.52 -0.99
CA GLY A 775 48.44 -15.03 -2.10
C GLY A 775 47.60 -13.84 -1.66
N LEU A 776 47.37 -12.86 -2.57
CA LEU A 776 46.48 -11.75 -2.30
C LEU A 776 45.00 -12.20 -2.11
N ILE A 777 44.32 -11.72 -1.07
CA ILE A 777 42.92 -11.99 -0.81
C ILE A 777 42.04 -11.29 -1.82
N GLN A 778 42.42 -10.09 -2.27
CA GLN A 778 41.75 -9.33 -3.36
C GLN A 778 42.76 -9.00 -4.47
N PRO A 779 43.03 -9.94 -5.42
CA PRO A 779 44.08 -9.79 -6.43
C PRO A 779 43.79 -8.69 -7.45
N ASN A 780 42.55 -8.30 -7.67
CA ASN A 780 42.14 -7.26 -8.60
C ASN A 780 42.08 -5.85 -7.99
N ALA A 781 42.33 -5.74 -6.67
CA ALA A 781 42.25 -4.47 -5.99
C ALA A 781 43.40 -3.52 -6.39
N LYS A 782 43.07 -2.25 -6.46
CA LYS A 782 44.02 -1.12 -6.60
C LYS A 782 43.75 -0.09 -5.50
N PRO A 783 44.71 0.80 -5.17
CA PRO A 783 44.45 1.90 -4.28
C PRO A 783 43.18 2.65 -4.65
N GLY A 784 42.30 2.89 -3.67
CA GLY A 784 40.97 3.46 -3.86
C GLY A 784 39.81 2.44 -3.96
N ASP A 785 40.10 1.15 -4.05
CA ASP A 785 39.07 0.11 -4.06
C ASP A 785 38.61 -0.30 -2.65
N PHE A 786 37.40 -0.79 -2.49
CA PHE A 786 36.91 -1.32 -1.23
C PHE A 786 37.76 -2.50 -0.75
N LYS A 787 38.16 -2.44 0.52
CA LYS A 787 38.74 -3.55 1.26
C LYS A 787 37.62 -4.37 1.89
N ARG A 788 37.37 -5.55 1.38
CA ARG A 788 36.33 -6.45 1.90
C ARG A 788 36.86 -7.29 3.04
N THR A 789 36.01 -7.65 3.98
CA THR A 789 36.35 -8.53 5.10
C THR A 789 36.22 -9.99 4.66
N ASP A 790 37.31 -10.76 4.78
CA ASP A 790 37.33 -12.21 4.73
C ASP A 790 36.75 -12.72 6.06
N VAL A 791 35.45 -13.07 6.05
CA VAL A 791 34.72 -13.39 7.29
C VAL A 791 34.93 -14.82 7.72
N ASN A 792 35.04 -15.75 6.78
CA ASN A 792 35.26 -17.18 7.06
C ASN A 792 36.75 -17.52 7.24
N GLY A 793 37.65 -16.60 6.88
CA GLY A 793 39.11 -16.74 7.05
C GLY A 793 39.76 -17.72 6.07
N ASP A 794 39.10 -18.00 4.91
CA ASP A 794 39.59 -18.94 3.90
C ASP A 794 40.65 -18.31 2.96
N GLY A 795 40.85 -17.01 3.08
CA GLY A 795 41.82 -16.25 2.31
C GLY A 795 41.35 -15.89 0.90
N LYS A 796 40.07 -15.85 0.68
CA LYS A 796 39.40 -15.41 -0.58
C LYS A 796 38.18 -14.58 -0.24
N ILE A 797 37.75 -13.73 -1.15
CA ILE A 797 36.46 -13.03 -1.03
C ILE A 797 35.45 -13.70 -1.97
N THR A 798 34.51 -14.42 -1.36
CA THR A 798 33.46 -15.18 -2.06
C THR A 798 32.09 -14.90 -1.44
N GLU A 799 31.01 -15.49 -1.96
CA GLU A 799 29.68 -15.36 -1.36
C GLU A 799 29.56 -16.04 0.03
N ASP A 800 30.54 -16.84 0.41
CA ASP A 800 30.63 -17.43 1.77
C ASP A 800 31.02 -16.38 2.83
N ASP A 801 31.53 -15.21 2.41
CA ASP A 801 31.79 -14.06 3.26
C ASP A 801 30.59 -13.12 3.40
N TYR A 802 29.44 -13.47 2.81
CA TYR A 802 28.24 -12.65 2.96
C TYR A 802 27.73 -12.72 4.40
N VAL A 803 27.56 -11.54 4.99
CA VAL A 803 27.01 -11.39 6.33
C VAL A 803 25.63 -10.71 6.29
N ASN A 804 24.88 -10.85 7.37
CA ASN A 804 23.63 -10.11 7.54
C ASN A 804 23.94 -8.62 7.77
N LEU A 805 23.61 -7.79 6.81
CA LEU A 805 23.83 -6.35 6.82
C LEU A 805 22.64 -5.54 7.39
N GLY A 806 21.57 -6.22 7.77
CA GLY A 806 20.33 -5.64 8.28
C GLY A 806 19.11 -6.08 7.49
N ASN A 807 17.97 -5.46 7.75
CA ASN A 807 16.71 -5.83 7.11
C ASN A 807 15.82 -4.61 6.86
N SER A 808 14.83 -4.79 6.00
CA SER A 808 13.89 -3.75 5.61
C SER A 808 12.67 -3.62 6.54
N VAL A 809 12.45 -4.58 7.45
CA VAL A 809 11.30 -4.55 8.38
C VAL A 809 11.60 -3.57 9.51
N PRO A 810 10.77 -2.52 9.70
CA PRO A 810 10.96 -1.61 10.82
C PRO A 810 10.78 -2.34 12.15
N LYS A 811 11.73 -2.12 13.06
CA LYS A 811 11.63 -2.62 14.44
C LYS A 811 10.70 -1.78 15.29
N TYR A 812 10.67 -0.48 15.05
CA TYR A 812 9.91 0.49 15.81
C TYR A 812 8.99 1.27 14.87
N THR A 813 7.74 1.41 15.27
CA THR A 813 6.76 2.28 14.61
C THR A 813 6.11 3.17 15.66
N PHE A 814 5.87 4.42 15.32
CA PHE A 814 5.25 5.37 16.25
C PHE A 814 4.39 6.39 15.51
N GLY A 815 3.38 6.87 16.21
CA GLY A 815 2.49 7.92 15.73
C GLY A 815 2.03 8.79 16.90
N PHE A 816 1.81 10.08 16.60
CA PHE A 816 1.33 11.05 17.55
C PHE A 816 0.32 11.98 16.92
N THR A 817 -0.87 12.08 17.50
CA THR A 817 -1.93 12.99 17.08
C THR A 817 -2.26 13.93 18.22
N LEU A 818 -2.30 15.23 17.94
CA LEU A 818 -2.72 16.27 18.86
C LEU A 818 -3.87 17.06 18.24
N ASN A 819 -5.02 17.08 18.92
CA ASN A 819 -6.16 17.90 18.57
C ASN A 819 -6.41 18.91 19.67
N MET A 820 -6.62 20.15 19.32
CA MET A 820 -6.94 21.24 20.24
C MET A 820 -8.11 22.04 19.67
N ASN A 821 -9.06 22.40 20.51
CA ASN A 821 -10.13 23.31 20.15
C ASN A 821 -10.10 24.50 21.13
N TYR A 822 -10.16 25.69 20.58
CA TYR A 822 -10.30 26.93 21.36
C TYR A 822 -11.40 27.77 20.75
N LYS A 823 -12.54 27.88 21.45
CA LYS A 823 -13.75 28.51 20.94
C LYS A 823 -14.12 27.96 19.55
N ASN A 824 -14.05 28.79 18.52
CA ASN A 824 -14.39 28.44 17.15
C ASN A 824 -13.22 27.92 16.32
N PHE A 825 -12.02 27.92 16.87
CA PHE A 825 -10.83 27.39 16.20
C PHE A 825 -10.56 25.95 16.61
N ASP A 826 -10.15 25.14 15.64
CA ASP A 826 -9.64 23.79 15.83
C ASP A 826 -8.26 23.66 15.18
N PHE A 827 -7.40 22.88 15.85
CA PHE A 827 -6.04 22.61 15.42
C PHE A 827 -5.79 21.12 15.48
N MET A 828 -5.21 20.56 14.42
CA MET A 828 -4.76 19.18 14.39
C MET A 828 -3.31 19.12 13.96
N ILE A 829 -2.52 18.35 14.69
CA ILE A 829 -1.14 17.99 14.33
C ILE A 829 -1.02 16.48 14.35
N PHE A 830 -0.51 15.92 13.27
CA PHE A 830 -0.24 14.49 13.20
C PHE A 830 1.19 14.26 12.70
N ALA A 831 1.94 13.47 13.45
CA ALA A 831 3.29 13.03 13.14
C ALA A 831 3.39 11.52 13.23
N GLN A 832 4.22 10.93 12.37
CA GLN A 832 4.47 9.50 12.35
C GLN A 832 5.90 9.18 11.93
N GLY A 833 6.36 7.98 12.28
CA GLY A 833 7.67 7.52 11.85
C GLY A 833 7.90 6.04 12.12
N GLN A 834 9.04 5.60 11.65
CA GLN A 834 9.56 4.25 11.88
C GLN A 834 11.08 4.29 12.07
N ALA A 835 11.62 3.25 12.67
CA ALA A 835 13.06 3.12 12.87
C ALA A 835 13.51 1.66 12.95
N GLY A 836 14.82 1.46 12.79
CA GLY A 836 15.46 0.16 12.93
C GLY A 836 15.41 -0.71 11.68
N ASN A 837 15.10 -0.13 10.53
CA ASN A 837 15.19 -0.78 9.23
C ASN A 837 16.29 -0.19 8.35
N LYS A 838 16.64 -0.93 7.31
CA LYS A 838 17.55 -0.52 6.25
C LYS A 838 16.82 -0.41 4.91
N ILE A 839 17.32 0.45 4.04
CA ILE A 839 16.90 0.58 2.65
C ILE A 839 18.12 0.31 1.77
N PHE A 840 17.96 -0.54 0.77
CA PHE A 840 18.90 -0.70 -0.32
C PHE A 840 18.63 0.40 -1.34
N GLN A 841 19.60 1.31 -1.52
CA GLN A 841 19.51 2.39 -2.50
C GLN A 841 19.99 1.92 -3.87
N GLY A 842 19.08 1.52 -4.74
CA GLY A 842 19.33 1.06 -6.11
C GLY A 842 18.92 2.08 -7.17
N LEU A 843 19.18 3.36 -6.97
CA LEU A 843 18.73 4.43 -7.87
C LEU A 843 19.54 4.51 -9.14
N ARG A 844 20.84 4.20 -9.10
CA ARG A 844 21.72 4.24 -10.26
C ARG A 844 21.66 2.92 -11.03
N ARG A 845 21.67 3.02 -12.35
CA ARG A 845 21.80 1.89 -13.28
C ARG A 845 23.26 1.43 -13.31
N LEU A 846 23.49 0.17 -12.94
CA LEU A 846 24.84 -0.41 -12.91
C LEU A 846 25.21 -1.08 -14.23
N ASP A 847 24.22 -1.45 -15.01
CA ASP A 847 24.39 -2.05 -16.34
C ASP A 847 24.58 -1.01 -17.46
N ILE A 848 24.53 0.28 -17.10
CA ILE A 848 24.86 1.42 -17.97
C ILE A 848 26.05 2.16 -17.35
N GLN A 849 27.22 1.96 -17.94
CA GLN A 849 28.47 2.51 -17.39
C GLN A 849 28.45 4.03 -17.27
N ASP A 850 27.85 4.70 -18.25
CA ASP A 850 27.76 6.16 -18.35
C ASP A 850 26.50 6.76 -17.65
N ALA A 851 25.77 5.97 -16.84
CA ALA A 851 24.66 6.50 -16.06
C ALA A 851 25.13 7.56 -15.07
N ASN A 852 24.32 8.61 -14.87
CA ASN A 852 24.66 9.73 -13.98
C ASN A 852 24.76 9.27 -12.51
N TYR A 853 25.33 10.10 -11.67
CA TYR A 853 25.55 9.86 -10.24
C TYR A 853 24.87 10.92 -9.38
N GLN A 854 24.62 10.58 -8.14
CA GLN A 854 24.38 11.57 -7.07
C GLN A 854 25.68 12.30 -6.74
N THR A 855 25.57 13.57 -6.30
CA THR A 855 26.72 14.42 -5.94
C THR A 855 27.59 13.84 -4.83
N ALA A 856 27.10 12.90 -4.04
CA ALA A 856 27.88 12.17 -3.05
C ALA A 856 29.14 11.50 -3.66
N ILE A 857 29.13 11.18 -4.95
CA ILE A 857 30.31 10.61 -5.65
C ILE A 857 31.48 11.59 -5.70
N LEU A 858 31.26 12.88 -5.50
CA LEU A 858 32.33 13.89 -5.46
C LEU A 858 33.28 13.68 -4.25
N ASP A 859 32.76 13.01 -3.19
CA ASP A 859 33.54 12.64 -1.99
C ASP A 859 34.23 11.28 -2.13
N ARG A 860 34.40 10.78 -3.34
CA ARG A 860 35.09 9.52 -3.65
C ARG A 860 36.58 9.60 -3.36
N TRP A 861 37.19 8.43 -3.26
CA TRP A 861 38.65 8.35 -3.17
C TRP A 861 39.33 8.85 -4.47
N THR A 862 40.20 9.86 -4.37
CA THR A 862 41.03 10.44 -5.43
C THR A 862 42.51 10.41 -5.09
N GLY A 863 42.87 9.85 -3.96
CA GLY A 863 44.23 9.71 -3.42
C GLY A 863 44.22 9.33 -1.94
N ALA A 864 45.34 8.90 -1.42
CA ALA A 864 45.44 8.45 -0.02
C ALA A 864 44.90 9.50 0.96
N GLY A 865 43.95 9.09 1.82
CA GLY A 865 43.31 9.93 2.84
C GLY A 865 42.13 10.77 2.35
N THR A 866 41.75 10.77 1.07
CA THR A 866 40.65 11.59 0.56
C THR A 866 39.29 10.98 0.88
N SER A 867 39.14 9.66 0.91
CA SER A 867 37.91 8.97 1.32
C SER A 867 38.21 7.60 1.92
N ASN A 868 37.33 7.16 2.84
CA ASN A 868 37.33 5.79 3.36
C ASN A 868 35.93 5.13 3.25
N THR A 869 35.00 5.77 2.51
CA THR A 869 33.60 5.34 2.43
C THR A 869 33.10 5.21 0.99
N ILE A 870 33.63 5.97 0.05
CA ILE A 870 33.27 5.94 -1.36
C ILE A 870 34.52 5.60 -2.17
N ALA A 871 34.50 4.46 -2.84
CA ALA A 871 35.63 3.97 -3.62
C ALA A 871 35.89 4.85 -4.84
N ARG A 872 37.07 4.70 -5.46
CA ARG A 872 37.40 5.33 -6.73
C ARG A 872 36.40 4.94 -7.80
N VAL A 873 36.17 5.81 -8.76
CA VAL A 873 35.29 5.53 -9.90
C VAL A 873 36.04 4.81 -11.01
N THR A 874 35.40 3.83 -11.63
CA THR A 874 35.88 3.10 -12.80
C THR A 874 34.69 2.76 -13.69
N ARG A 875 34.90 2.53 -14.99
CA ARG A 875 33.84 2.04 -15.88
C ARG A 875 33.68 0.53 -15.83
N ASP A 876 34.80 -0.21 -15.77
CA ASP A 876 34.83 -1.66 -15.87
C ASP A 876 34.70 -2.36 -14.50
N ASP A 877 34.84 -1.64 -13.40
CA ASP A 877 34.73 -2.10 -12.01
C ASP A 877 35.44 -3.45 -11.70
N PRO A 878 36.75 -3.57 -11.97
CA PRO A 878 37.49 -4.83 -11.91
C PRO A 878 37.53 -5.44 -10.52
N ASN A 879 37.46 -4.63 -9.44
CA ASN A 879 37.36 -5.09 -8.05
C ASN A 879 35.90 -5.30 -7.61
N GLN A 880 34.94 -5.06 -8.51
CA GLN A 880 33.50 -5.18 -8.25
C GLN A 880 33.02 -4.31 -7.05
N ASN A 881 33.57 -3.08 -6.95
CA ASN A 881 33.23 -2.14 -5.88
C ASN A 881 31.71 -1.83 -5.86
N TYR A 882 31.13 -1.62 -7.05
CA TYR A 882 29.74 -1.19 -7.23
C TYR A 882 28.84 -2.27 -7.85
N THR A 883 29.41 -3.33 -8.42
CA THR A 883 28.65 -4.40 -9.11
C THR A 883 28.36 -5.61 -8.20
N ARG A 884 28.75 -5.57 -6.93
CA ARG A 884 28.42 -6.60 -5.93
C ARG A 884 27.74 -5.99 -4.71
N MET A 885 26.85 -6.78 -4.12
CA MET A 885 26.15 -6.39 -2.91
C MET A 885 27.11 -6.20 -1.73
N SER A 886 27.05 -5.02 -1.10
CA SER A 886 27.79 -4.70 0.09
C SER A 886 27.03 -3.68 0.97
N ASP A 887 27.56 -3.39 2.14
CA ASP A 887 27.05 -2.39 3.07
C ASP A 887 27.01 -0.95 2.51
N TYR A 888 27.78 -0.67 1.43
CA TYR A 888 27.74 0.60 0.70
C TYR A 888 26.33 1.02 0.26
N TYR A 889 25.52 0.06 -0.19
CA TYR A 889 24.17 0.33 -0.70
C TYR A 889 23.12 0.52 0.38
N LEU A 890 23.45 0.19 1.65
CA LEU A 890 22.47 0.14 2.73
C LEU A 890 22.45 1.41 3.55
N GLN A 891 21.36 2.11 3.49
CA GLN A 891 21.11 3.30 4.28
C GLN A 891 20.08 3.04 5.39
N LYS A 892 20.09 3.90 6.42
CA LYS A 892 19.07 3.85 7.47
C LYS A 892 17.72 4.29 6.90
N GLY A 893 16.70 3.48 7.11
CA GLY A 893 15.31 3.79 6.74
C GLY A 893 14.54 4.55 7.83
N ASP A 894 15.24 5.00 8.88
CA ASP A 894 14.64 5.72 9.99
C ASP A 894 14.10 7.07 9.53
N TYR A 895 12.88 7.42 9.93
CA TYR A 895 12.32 8.76 9.71
C TYR A 895 11.27 9.16 10.75
N LEU A 896 11.10 10.46 10.90
CA LEU A 896 9.96 11.12 11.54
C LEU A 896 9.37 12.12 10.55
N ARG A 897 8.07 12.02 10.27
CA ARG A 897 7.35 12.92 9.35
C ARG A 897 6.27 13.69 10.08
N LEU A 898 6.27 15.01 9.90
CA LEU A 898 5.13 15.85 10.21
C LEU A 898 4.13 15.69 9.05
N LYS A 899 3.21 14.74 9.23
CA LYS A 899 2.32 14.24 8.18
C LYS A 899 1.18 15.21 7.87
N LEU A 900 0.60 15.83 8.91
CA LEU A 900 -0.53 16.73 8.76
C LEU A 900 -0.51 17.80 9.83
N VAL A 901 -0.73 19.05 9.40
CA VAL A 901 -1.06 20.20 10.26
C VAL A 901 -2.28 20.87 9.67
N GLN A 902 -3.34 20.99 10.46
CA GLN A 902 -4.58 21.61 10.03
C GLN A 902 -5.01 22.67 11.03
N VAL A 903 -5.53 23.78 10.51
CA VAL A 903 -6.18 24.84 11.26
C VAL A 903 -7.55 25.04 10.67
N GLY A 904 -8.59 24.91 11.50
CA GLY A 904 -9.97 25.12 11.12
C GLY A 904 -10.61 26.27 11.89
N TYR A 905 -11.61 26.89 11.29
CA TYR A 905 -12.47 27.90 11.90
C TYR A 905 -13.93 27.62 11.58
N THR A 906 -14.73 27.40 12.62
CA THR A 906 -16.18 27.20 12.50
C THR A 906 -16.88 28.54 12.69
N LEU A 907 -17.74 28.92 11.74
CA LEU A 907 -18.51 30.15 11.87
C LEU A 907 -19.39 30.12 13.13
N PRO A 908 -19.52 31.28 13.83
CA PRO A 908 -20.49 31.40 14.91
C PRO A 908 -21.90 31.04 14.44
N LYS A 909 -22.67 30.40 15.30
CA LYS A 909 -23.99 29.86 14.97
C LYS A 909 -24.96 30.92 14.40
N ASN A 910 -24.92 32.14 14.94
CA ASN A 910 -25.72 33.28 14.45
C ASN A 910 -25.40 33.65 12.99
N ILE A 911 -24.16 33.44 12.52
CA ILE A 911 -23.76 33.70 11.13
C ILE A 911 -24.19 32.53 10.25
N SER A 912 -23.93 31.29 10.68
CA SER A 912 -24.29 30.08 9.89
C SER A 912 -25.81 29.94 9.69
N GLU A 913 -26.60 30.27 10.72
CA GLU A 913 -28.08 30.26 10.63
C GLU A 913 -28.65 31.31 9.66
N THR A 914 -27.97 32.46 9.47
CA THR A 914 -28.40 33.48 8.50
C THR A 914 -28.39 32.98 7.05
N ILE A 915 -27.50 31.98 6.74
CA ILE A 915 -27.44 31.35 5.43
C ILE A 915 -28.16 30.00 5.40
N GLY A 916 -28.94 29.67 6.46
CA GLY A 916 -29.69 28.43 6.58
C GLY A 916 -28.85 27.18 6.91
N ALA A 917 -27.59 27.37 7.30
CA ALA A 917 -26.70 26.26 7.62
C ALA A 917 -26.60 26.04 9.15
N ASN A 918 -26.61 24.79 9.57
CA ASN A 918 -26.38 24.40 10.97
C ASN A 918 -24.92 24.59 11.39
N LYS A 919 -23.98 24.34 10.47
CA LYS A 919 -22.54 24.48 10.69
C LYS A 919 -21.83 24.81 9.37
N VAL A 920 -20.91 25.78 9.45
CA VAL A 920 -19.97 26.08 8.36
C VAL A 920 -18.57 26.15 8.95
N ARG A 921 -17.67 25.34 8.47
CA ARG A 921 -16.26 25.30 8.87
C ARG A 921 -15.36 25.45 7.66
N PHE A 922 -14.37 26.34 7.74
CA PHE A 922 -13.29 26.45 6.76
C PHE A 922 -11.99 25.96 7.40
N TYR A 923 -11.12 25.37 6.59
CA TYR A 923 -9.84 24.88 7.10
C TYR A 923 -8.72 24.98 6.07
N VAL A 924 -7.50 25.07 6.58
CA VAL A 924 -6.26 24.99 5.81
C VAL A 924 -5.46 23.82 6.34
N THR A 925 -4.94 22.99 5.44
CA THR A 925 -4.15 21.80 5.79
C THR A 925 -2.85 21.80 5.02
N GLY A 926 -1.75 21.52 5.72
CA GLY A 926 -0.46 21.15 5.14
C GLY A 926 -0.19 19.67 5.34
N GLU A 927 0.11 18.95 4.27
CA GLU A 927 0.46 17.53 4.31
C GLU A 927 1.92 17.30 3.97
N ASN A 928 2.55 16.29 4.60
CA ASN A 928 3.94 15.90 4.40
C ASN A 928 4.91 17.10 4.50
N ILE A 929 4.69 17.97 5.50
CA ILE A 929 5.34 19.27 5.60
C ILE A 929 6.86 19.14 5.68
N VAL A 930 7.35 18.21 6.53
CA VAL A 930 8.77 17.92 6.69
C VAL A 930 8.97 16.47 7.09
N THR A 931 10.02 15.87 6.53
CA THR A 931 10.49 14.52 6.88
C THR A 931 11.92 14.61 7.38
N PHE A 932 12.14 14.24 8.64
CA PHE A 932 13.48 14.13 9.25
C PHE A 932 14.00 12.72 8.99
N THR A 933 15.04 12.60 8.17
CA THR A 933 15.66 11.33 7.80
C THR A 933 17.13 11.53 7.38
N LYS A 934 17.91 10.46 7.47
CA LYS A 934 19.26 10.39 6.88
C LYS A 934 19.29 9.70 5.52
N TYR A 935 18.13 9.24 5.04
CA TYR A 935 18.04 8.61 3.74
C TYR A 935 18.24 9.63 2.62
N THR A 936 19.12 9.33 1.66
CA THR A 936 19.48 10.26 0.58
C THR A 936 18.62 10.13 -0.68
N GLY A 937 17.80 9.06 -0.81
CA GLY A 937 16.79 8.91 -1.87
C GLY A 937 15.63 9.89 -1.75
N TYR A 938 14.61 9.75 -2.59
CA TYR A 938 13.45 10.65 -2.59
C TYR A 938 12.65 10.58 -1.29
N ASP A 939 12.28 9.38 -0.86
CA ASP A 939 11.44 9.17 0.32
C ASP A 939 11.88 7.91 1.08
N PRO A 940 12.00 7.95 2.42
CA PRO A 940 12.37 6.78 3.21
C PRO A 940 11.20 5.80 3.44
N GLU A 941 9.99 6.14 3.03
CA GLU A 941 8.80 5.31 3.21
C GLU A 941 8.74 4.21 2.14
N ILE A 942 9.73 3.29 2.18
CA ILE A 942 9.90 2.19 1.22
C ILE A 942 9.91 0.88 1.99
N ALA A 943 8.86 0.11 1.91
CA ALA A 943 8.80 -1.19 2.59
C ALA A 943 7.68 -2.11 2.09
N GLY A 944 7.22 -1.99 0.84
CA GLY A 944 6.13 -2.81 0.35
C GLY A 944 6.46 -3.66 -0.88
N GLY A 945 5.59 -4.61 -1.17
CA GLY A 945 5.65 -5.47 -2.34
C GLY A 945 6.79 -6.51 -2.33
N ASP A 946 7.01 -7.15 -3.46
CA ASP A 946 8.00 -8.23 -3.62
C ASP A 946 9.45 -7.72 -3.59
N THR A 947 9.66 -6.41 -3.75
CA THR A 947 10.98 -5.77 -3.72
C THR A 947 11.25 -5.06 -2.40
N PHE A 948 10.81 -5.64 -1.34
CA PHE A 948 10.81 -5.12 0.01
C PHE A 948 12.12 -4.43 0.42
N GLY A 949 12.06 -3.10 0.62
CA GLY A 949 13.20 -2.29 1.04
C GLY A 949 14.21 -1.96 -0.05
N ILE A 950 13.94 -2.23 -1.32
CA ILE A 950 14.81 -1.88 -2.46
C ILE A 950 14.21 -0.67 -3.17
N ASP A 951 14.94 0.45 -3.16
CA ASP A 951 14.56 1.68 -3.88
C ASP A 951 15.20 1.70 -5.28
N ARG A 952 14.37 1.58 -6.29
CA ARG A 952 14.71 1.76 -7.72
C ARG A 952 14.05 3.00 -8.31
N ALA A 953 13.86 4.04 -7.52
CA ALA A 953 13.10 5.25 -7.80
C ALA A 953 11.57 5.05 -7.69
N TYR A 954 11.09 4.93 -6.46
CA TYR A 954 9.66 5.08 -6.15
C TYR A 954 9.20 6.51 -6.43
N TYR A 955 7.93 6.63 -6.79
CA TYR A 955 7.28 7.93 -6.96
C TYR A 955 7.24 8.68 -5.61
N PRO A 956 7.88 9.86 -5.49
CA PRO A 956 8.00 10.54 -4.22
C PRO A 956 6.66 11.05 -3.69
N GLN A 957 6.53 11.15 -2.37
CA GLN A 957 5.39 11.76 -1.72
C GLN A 957 5.36 13.27 -2.00
N SER A 958 4.16 13.80 -2.23
CA SER A 958 3.97 15.24 -2.41
C SER A 958 3.86 15.97 -1.07
N ARG A 959 4.46 17.17 -0.98
CA ARG A 959 4.08 18.18 0.00
C ARG A 959 2.88 18.93 -0.56
N THR A 960 1.75 18.93 0.16
CA THR A 960 0.49 19.46 -0.36
C THR A 960 -0.10 20.47 0.61
N PHE A 961 -0.59 21.60 0.09
CA PHE A 961 -1.38 22.57 0.85
C PHE A 961 -2.80 22.58 0.31
N LEU A 962 -3.77 22.49 1.22
CA LEU A 962 -5.18 22.35 0.92
C LEU A 962 -5.98 23.46 1.62
N PHE A 963 -7.01 23.94 0.95
CA PHE A 963 -8.06 24.73 1.54
C PHE A 963 -9.39 23.98 1.39
N GLY A 964 -10.17 23.89 2.47
CA GLY A 964 -11.42 23.15 2.45
C GLY A 964 -12.55 23.81 3.23
N ALA A 965 -13.75 23.31 2.99
CA ALA A 965 -14.98 23.75 3.64
C ALA A 965 -15.90 22.55 3.95
N ASN A 966 -16.48 22.56 5.16
CA ASN A 966 -17.51 21.64 5.60
C ASN A 966 -18.77 22.44 5.90
N VAL A 967 -19.88 22.07 5.28
CA VAL A 967 -21.18 22.75 5.44
C VAL A 967 -22.24 21.70 5.79
N GLN A 968 -23.04 22.01 6.81
CA GLN A 968 -24.18 21.16 7.22
C GLN A 968 -25.43 22.04 7.32
N PHE A 969 -26.53 21.56 6.72
CA PHE A 969 -27.83 22.24 6.74
C PHE A 969 -28.84 21.45 7.57
#